data_727d94a9316f859436d10efb3afeffc8
#
_entry.id   727d94a9316f859436d10efb3afeffc8
#
_cell.length_a   1.000
_cell.length_b   1.000
_cell.length_c   1.000
_cell.angle_alpha   90.00
_cell.angle_beta   90.00
_cell.angle_gamma   90.00
#
_symmetry.space_group_name_H-M   'P 1'
#
loop_
_entity.id
_entity.type
_entity.pdbx_description
1 polymer ?
#
loop_
_entity_poly.entity_id
_entity_poly.type
_entity_poly.pdbx_seq_one_letter_code
_entity_poly.pdbx_strand_id
1 'polypeptide(L)'
;MADQGRPPLNTMSSQQSLATSYGDPFSDRQRQTHFQEPQNPRAFDSSTTLPHEFGGNGDQYDDEEEEEKQPLTSGQGQQFTGGFYPPNVDPNAYGDPYGGRPLSTVSTASNGIDTAWRRRQTIKRAVTRKVKLTNGNFITEYPVPTPVYSAIEAKWTSTKTTEFSHMRYTAATVDPDDFHEAGGWSLRTKMYNRQTELLIAITSYNEDKNLYSRTLHGVMLNIRDICKTKQSKYWRRTAEEGVPGWQKIVVTMIVDGLEPMDKTVLDILATVGVYQDGVMKKQVDGKDTVAHIFEYTTQLSVDSSPQLVLPHGEDANNLVPVQMIFVLKAKNQKKINSHRWLFNAIGKMLQPEICVLLDAGTKPGHKSIYYLWEAFYNDKNLGGACGEIYAMIQGGKKLLNPLVAAQNFEYKMSNILDKPLESSFGYVSVLPGAFSAYRFRAIQGRPLEQYFHGDHSLADRLGPKGIYGMNIFTKNMFLAEDRILCFELAAKKNERWTLTYVKPSKAETDVPEQAAELIGQRRRWLNGSFAASVYALVHFFDLYKSGHGIFRMFFLHIQALYNVVSLVFSWFALANLWLTFSIIIELLPNQAIYVFGTNEITHWVNEAFKWLYLVFLALQFVLALGNRPKGERMAYAITLWVYAFLALYLLVCSFWLTIIAFSDIPNQLKGKSGGAALDAFISGSNPVGVLIAAAFSTFGIYFLASFLYRDPWHMFSSLLQYLLLAPSFTNVLNVYAFCNLHDVSWGTKGSDKADVLPTVKSSKGKDADSPVVEDTMRVQEDVDAAFKETVTRAVTKLEVEEVPEKPTMDDQNKTFRTRLVACWMLSNAALAIAIENINGLPADNLQAENQELQNKQHIYFSVLLWSTFGLALVRFTGCLFYWFRRNLFRFCRRN
;
A
#
# COMPACT_ATOMS: atom_id res chain seq x y z
N MET A 1 -53.77 2.83 35.27
CA MET A 1 -54.37 4.08 35.85
C MET A 1 -53.53 5.18 35.28
N ALA A 2 -53.92 5.67 34.23
CA ALA A 2 -54.77 6.87 33.97
C ALA A 2 -54.00 8.17 34.31
N ASP A 3 -53.87 9.15 33.57
CA ASP A 3 -54.43 9.65 32.30
C ASP A 3 -54.07 11.11 32.19
N GLN A 4 -53.83 11.63 30.98
CA GLN A 4 -54.13 12.96 30.44
C GLN A 4 -53.49 14.20 31.13
N GLY A 5 -53.03 15.24 30.39
CA GLY A 5 -53.60 15.91 29.28
C GLY A 5 -52.76 17.12 28.83
N ARG A 6 -52.86 17.40 27.55
CA ARG A 6 -52.57 18.67 26.84
C ARG A 6 -53.81 19.60 26.89
N PRO A 7 -53.73 20.78 26.25
CA PRO A 7 -52.89 21.96 26.16
C PRO A 7 -53.69 23.28 26.56
N PRO A 8 -53.65 24.51 26.05
CA PRO A 8 -53.08 25.15 24.85
C PRO A 8 -52.59 26.62 24.98
N LEU A 9 -51.94 27.11 23.85
CA LEU A 9 -52.01 28.38 23.12
C LEU A 9 -52.47 29.71 23.77
N ASN A 10 -51.71 30.78 23.59
CA ASN A 10 -52.06 32.03 22.91
C ASN A 10 -50.99 33.13 23.12
N THR A 11 -50.40 33.67 22.07
CA THR A 11 -50.68 34.81 21.20
C THR A 11 -50.41 36.19 21.76
N MET A 12 -49.84 37.01 20.83
CA MET A 12 -49.81 38.47 20.72
C MET A 12 -48.63 39.19 21.41
N SER A 13 -47.87 39.95 20.75
CA SER A 13 -47.86 40.93 19.68
C SER A 13 -47.00 42.12 20.10
N SER A 14 -46.30 42.65 19.19
CA SER A 14 -46.10 44.02 18.73
C SER A 14 -44.82 44.74 19.06
N GLN A 15 -44.10 45.05 17.96
CA GLN A 15 -43.61 46.38 17.49
C GLN A 15 -42.67 47.19 18.38
N GLN A 16 -41.49 47.49 17.89
CA GLN A 16 -41.07 48.72 17.19
C GLN A 16 -39.57 48.81 17.07
N SER A 17 -39.12 48.83 15.82
CA SER A 17 -38.30 49.78 15.10
C SER A 17 -37.25 50.61 15.90
N LEU A 18 -36.01 50.51 15.46
CA LEU A 18 -35.15 51.67 15.20
C LEU A 18 -34.06 51.32 14.17
N ALA A 19 -34.14 51.98 13.07
CA ALA A 19 -33.17 51.99 11.99
C ALA A 19 -31.96 52.85 12.38
N THR A 20 -30.76 52.40 12.01
CA THR A 20 -29.65 53.29 11.63
C THR A 20 -28.83 52.67 10.53
N SER A 21 -28.86 53.41 9.45
CA SER A 21 -28.13 53.23 8.19
C SER A 21 -26.62 53.33 8.39
N TYR A 22 -25.83 52.48 7.69
CA TYR A 22 -24.54 52.90 7.10
C TYR A 22 -24.35 52.22 5.75
N GLY A 23 -24.00 53.09 4.79
CA GLY A 23 -24.01 52.97 3.39
C GLY A 23 -23.08 51.98 2.74
N ASP A 24 -23.58 51.58 1.63
CA ASP A 24 -22.89 50.84 0.57
C ASP A 24 -22.10 51.83 -0.32
N PRO A 25 -20.83 51.57 -0.65
CA PRO A 25 -20.18 52.29 -1.70
C PRO A 25 -19.68 51.37 -2.78
N PHE A 26 -20.52 51.04 -3.76
CA PHE A 26 -20.09 50.76 -5.14
C PHE A 26 -21.31 50.50 -6.03
N SER A 27 -21.98 51.62 -6.39
CA SER A 27 -22.81 51.64 -7.58
C SER A 27 -22.14 52.52 -8.67
N ASP A 28 -22.39 52.13 -9.91
CA ASP A 28 -22.23 52.85 -11.16
C ASP A 28 -20.90 52.81 -11.92
N ARG A 29 -20.94 52.01 -13.00
CA ARG A 29 -20.89 52.57 -14.36
C ARG A 29 -21.23 51.56 -15.46
N GLN A 30 -22.43 51.71 -16.01
CA GLN A 30 -22.81 51.23 -17.32
C GLN A 30 -21.92 51.85 -18.40
N ARG A 31 -21.39 51.03 -19.31
CA ARG A 31 -21.13 51.44 -20.69
C ARG A 31 -21.50 50.29 -21.62
N GLN A 32 -22.53 50.58 -22.39
CA GLN A 32 -22.94 49.89 -23.62
C GLN A 32 -21.80 50.00 -24.66
N THR A 33 -21.45 48.91 -25.30
CA THR A 33 -20.93 48.93 -26.68
C THR A 33 -21.43 47.71 -27.45
N HIS A 34 -21.90 48.02 -28.61
CA HIS A 34 -22.55 47.23 -29.63
C HIS A 34 -21.79 45.97 -30.07
N PHE A 35 -22.60 44.93 -30.34
CA PHE A 35 -22.26 43.82 -31.21
C PHE A 35 -22.20 44.25 -32.66
N GLN A 36 -21.13 43.89 -33.37
CA GLN A 36 -21.07 43.72 -34.80
C GLN A 36 -20.27 42.42 -35.11
N GLU A 37 -21.00 41.51 -35.80
CA GLU A 37 -20.39 40.41 -36.54
C GLU A 37 -19.55 40.92 -37.67
N PRO A 38 -18.53 40.18 -38.08
CA PRO A 38 -18.27 40.04 -39.52
C PRO A 38 -18.09 38.60 -39.98
N GLN A 39 -18.70 38.41 -41.12
CA GLN A 39 -18.76 37.31 -42.03
C GLN A 39 -17.36 36.81 -42.47
N ASN A 40 -17.32 35.49 -42.71
CA ASN A 40 -16.30 34.83 -43.53
C ASN A 40 -16.25 35.34 -44.96
N PRO A 41 -15.09 35.40 -45.64
CA PRO A 41 -14.89 34.42 -46.68
C PRO A 41 -13.45 34.00 -47.05
N ARG A 42 -13.34 32.76 -47.49
CA ARG A 42 -12.53 32.22 -48.64
C ARG A 42 -11.02 32.02 -48.49
N ALA A 43 -10.71 30.76 -48.76
CA ALA A 43 -9.49 30.16 -49.24
C ALA A 43 -8.61 30.99 -50.21
N PHE A 44 -7.32 30.86 -50.12
CA PHE A 44 -6.44 30.67 -51.30
C PHE A 44 -5.06 30.07 -50.87
N ASP A 45 -4.52 29.38 -51.81
CA ASP A 45 -3.49 28.39 -51.98
C ASP A 45 -2.03 28.93 -52.03
N SER A 46 -1.12 27.99 -51.80
CA SER A 46 0.19 27.83 -52.47
C SER A 46 1.42 28.66 -52.09
N SER A 47 2.39 27.91 -51.61
CA SER A 47 3.78 27.78 -52.12
C SER A 47 4.76 28.96 -52.06
N THR A 48 5.92 28.61 -51.61
CA THR A 48 7.29 28.89 -52.09
C THR A 48 8.24 29.61 -51.16
N THR A 49 9.33 28.84 -50.89
CA THR A 49 10.77 29.22 -50.83
C THR A 49 11.32 30.27 -49.87
N LEU A 50 12.32 29.79 -49.16
CA LEU A 50 13.46 30.44 -48.49
C LEU A 50 14.17 31.48 -49.41
N PRO A 51 15.15 32.33 -48.96
CA PRO A 51 16.13 32.19 -47.89
C PRO A 51 16.66 33.49 -47.19
N HIS A 52 17.63 33.28 -46.27
CA HIS A 52 18.77 34.12 -45.78
C HIS A 52 18.51 35.25 -44.75
N GLU A 53 19.17 35.13 -43.63
CA GLU A 53 20.48 35.45 -43.06
C GLU A 53 20.51 36.67 -42.11
N PHE A 54 21.45 36.57 -41.14
CA PHE A 54 21.97 37.51 -40.13
C PHE A 54 21.11 37.82 -38.90
N GLY A 55 21.54 37.61 -37.68
CA GLY A 55 22.85 37.57 -37.04
C GLY A 55 22.70 38.21 -35.66
N GLY A 56 23.33 37.62 -34.67
CA GLY A 56 23.73 38.39 -33.47
C GLY A 56 23.24 37.91 -32.11
N ASN A 57 24.14 37.21 -31.40
CA ASN A 57 24.46 37.25 -29.97
C ASN A 57 23.30 37.23 -28.92
N GLY A 58 23.27 36.23 -28.10
CA GLY A 58 24.02 36.09 -26.85
C GLY A 58 23.16 35.52 -25.77
N ASP A 59 23.68 34.56 -25.18
CA ASP A 59 23.60 34.08 -23.80
C ASP A 59 22.97 32.71 -23.60
N GLN A 60 23.88 31.83 -23.20
CA GLN A 60 23.77 30.47 -22.76
C GLN A 60 22.85 30.32 -21.55
N TYR A 61 21.98 29.29 -21.57
CA TYR A 61 21.76 28.38 -20.45
C TYR A 61 21.65 26.99 -21.00
N ASP A 62 22.57 26.15 -20.56
CA ASP A 62 22.68 24.73 -20.88
C ASP A 62 21.58 23.94 -20.20
N ASP A 63 20.81 23.20 -20.99
CA ASP A 63 20.07 22.02 -20.54
C ASP A 63 20.64 20.82 -21.31
N GLU A 64 21.57 20.12 -20.66
CA GLU A 64 22.08 18.83 -21.12
C GLU A 64 21.13 17.71 -20.70
N GLU A 65 20.35 17.19 -21.64
CA GLU A 65 19.86 15.82 -21.63
C GLU A 65 20.60 15.06 -22.73
N GLU A 66 21.69 14.43 -22.38
CA GLU A 66 22.38 13.46 -23.25
C GLU A 66 21.84 12.06 -23.05
N GLU A 67 21.06 11.59 -24.01
CA GLU A 67 20.90 10.17 -24.30
C GLU A 67 22.10 9.69 -25.12
N GLU A 68 23.04 9.06 -24.44
CA GLU A 68 24.19 8.44 -25.12
C GLU A 68 23.83 7.06 -25.66
N LYS A 69 23.51 6.99 -26.95
CA LYS A 69 23.54 5.78 -27.77
C LYS A 69 24.91 5.62 -28.41
N GLN A 70 25.72 4.71 -27.89
CA GLN A 70 26.86 4.22 -28.64
C GLN A 70 26.68 2.76 -29.06
N PRO A 71 26.99 2.43 -30.33
CA PRO A 71 26.98 1.06 -30.82
C PRO A 71 28.32 0.37 -30.61
N LEU A 72 28.32 -0.74 -29.88
CA LEU A 72 29.44 -1.66 -29.79
C LEU A 72 29.48 -2.58 -31.03
N THR A 73 30.47 -2.41 -31.85
CA THR A 73 30.83 -3.32 -32.94
C THR A 73 31.76 -4.42 -32.46
N SER A 74 31.50 -5.62 -33.04
CA SER A 74 32.39 -6.78 -33.23
C SER A 74 32.81 -7.59 -32.01
N GLY A 75 32.22 -8.78 -31.96
CA GLY A 75 32.71 -9.97 -31.28
C GLY A 75 31.89 -11.17 -31.73
N GLN A 76 32.51 -12.05 -32.52
CA GLN A 76 31.96 -13.29 -33.05
C GLN A 76 31.32 -14.13 -31.94
N GLY A 77 30.07 -14.52 -32.16
CA GLY A 77 29.36 -15.46 -31.28
C GLY A 77 28.10 -15.97 -31.96
N GLN A 78 28.13 -17.20 -32.32
CA GLN A 78 27.17 -18.06 -32.95
C GLN A 78 25.68 -17.66 -32.82
N GLN A 79 25.06 -17.50 -33.98
CA GLN A 79 23.62 -17.48 -34.19
C GLN A 79 23.00 -18.82 -33.72
N PHE A 80 22.27 -18.80 -32.63
CA PHE A 80 21.26 -19.80 -32.33
C PHE A 80 19.94 -19.41 -32.99
N THR A 81 19.75 -19.79 -34.22
CA THR A 81 18.43 -19.90 -34.87
C THR A 81 17.77 -21.19 -34.38
N GLY A 82 17.11 -21.14 -33.23
CA GLY A 82 16.28 -22.22 -32.74
C GLY A 82 14.85 -22.06 -33.23
N GLY A 83 14.63 -22.36 -34.49
CA GLY A 83 13.31 -22.68 -35.02
C GLY A 83 12.88 -24.02 -34.50
N PHE A 84 11.85 -24.09 -33.66
CA PHE A 84 11.19 -25.35 -33.32
C PHE A 84 10.41 -25.85 -34.52
N TYR A 85 11.00 -26.77 -35.28
CA TYR A 85 10.28 -27.71 -36.14
C TYR A 85 10.52 -29.12 -35.59
N PRO A 86 9.47 -29.92 -35.35
CA PRO A 86 9.65 -31.34 -35.09
C PRO A 86 10.11 -32.03 -36.40
N PRO A 87 11.04 -32.99 -36.34
CA PRO A 87 11.49 -33.72 -37.52
C PRO A 87 10.40 -34.69 -37.99
N ASN A 88 10.15 -34.66 -39.33
CA ASN A 88 9.38 -35.62 -40.08
C ASN A 88 7.85 -35.70 -39.85
N VAL A 89 7.12 -34.83 -40.54
CA VAL A 89 5.78 -35.16 -41.04
C VAL A 89 5.77 -34.81 -42.52
N ASP A 90 5.53 -35.85 -43.32
CA ASP A 90 5.42 -35.80 -44.78
C ASP A 90 4.27 -34.84 -45.19
N PRO A 91 4.49 -33.82 -46.04
CA PRO A 91 3.48 -32.85 -46.43
C PRO A 91 2.31 -33.40 -47.28
N ASN A 92 2.33 -34.67 -47.65
CA ASN A 92 1.38 -35.25 -48.61
C ASN A 92 0.31 -36.18 -48.00
N ALA A 93 0.13 -36.23 -46.69
CA ALA A 93 -0.72 -37.23 -46.02
C ALA A 93 -2.17 -36.82 -45.74
N TYR A 94 -2.70 -35.72 -46.24
CA TYR A 94 -4.13 -35.44 -46.19
C TYR A 94 -4.66 -34.89 -47.50
N GLY A 95 -5.35 -35.78 -48.22
CA GLY A 95 -6.10 -35.47 -49.43
C GLY A 95 -7.30 -34.54 -49.11
N ASP A 96 -7.41 -33.54 -49.93
CA ASP A 96 -8.47 -32.50 -49.90
C ASP A 96 -9.73 -33.04 -50.58
N PRO A 97 -10.93 -33.08 -49.92
CA PRO A 97 -12.14 -33.58 -50.53
C PRO A 97 -13.01 -32.57 -51.24
N TYR A 98 -12.60 -31.31 -51.49
CA TYR A 98 -13.38 -30.39 -52.26
C TYR A 98 -12.55 -29.57 -53.24
N GLY A 99 -12.89 -29.87 -54.49
CA GLY A 99 -12.25 -29.39 -55.71
C GLY A 99 -12.30 -27.90 -56.01
N GLY A 100 -11.21 -27.52 -56.54
CA GLY A 100 -10.88 -26.65 -57.61
C GLY A 100 -11.54 -25.30 -57.87
N ARG A 101 -10.72 -24.24 -57.84
CA ARG A 101 -10.63 -23.23 -58.90
C ARG A 101 -9.25 -22.58 -58.87
N PRO A 102 -8.66 -22.23 -60.03
CA PRO A 102 -7.27 -21.81 -60.13
C PRO A 102 -7.10 -20.32 -59.81
N LEU A 103 -6.04 -20.04 -59.04
CA LEU A 103 -5.54 -18.71 -58.77
C LEU A 103 -4.76 -18.22 -59.99
N SER A 104 -5.21 -17.11 -60.59
CA SER A 104 -4.48 -16.33 -61.56
C SER A 104 -3.28 -15.63 -60.90
N THR A 105 -2.11 -15.87 -61.47
CA THR A 105 -0.85 -15.17 -61.18
C THR A 105 -0.90 -13.73 -61.74
N VAL A 106 -0.77 -12.76 -60.89
CA VAL A 106 -0.35 -11.42 -61.29
C VAL A 106 0.90 -11.08 -60.51
N SER A 107 1.98 -11.05 -61.27
CA SER A 107 3.28 -10.53 -60.83
C SER A 107 3.22 -9.00 -60.90
N THR A 108 3.51 -8.31 -59.81
CA THR A 108 4.07 -6.96 -59.86
C THR A 108 4.99 -6.74 -58.65
N ALA A 109 6.22 -6.48 -58.98
CA ALA A 109 7.28 -6.04 -58.10
C ALA A 109 6.94 -4.64 -57.58
N SER A 110 6.83 -4.48 -56.27
CA SER A 110 7.02 -3.19 -55.62
C SER A 110 7.39 -3.35 -54.14
N ASN A 111 8.48 -2.76 -53.79
CA ASN A 111 9.00 -2.27 -52.53
C ASN A 111 8.73 -3.01 -51.21
N GLY A 112 9.83 -3.52 -50.67
CA GLY A 112 9.93 -4.37 -49.46
C GLY A 112 9.45 -3.83 -48.11
N ILE A 113 8.77 -2.67 -48.07
CA ILE A 113 8.26 -2.08 -46.82
C ILE A 113 6.77 -2.44 -46.59
N ASP A 114 6.01 -2.66 -47.65
CA ASP A 114 4.56 -2.99 -47.56
C ASP A 114 4.28 -4.44 -47.18
N THR A 115 5.22 -5.34 -47.38
CA THR A 115 5.02 -6.77 -47.06
C THR A 115 5.14 -7.08 -45.58
N ALA A 116 5.92 -6.31 -44.83
CA ALA A 116 6.04 -6.48 -43.36
C ALA A 116 4.77 -6.04 -42.63
N TRP A 117 4.07 -5.03 -43.15
CA TRP A 117 2.80 -4.56 -42.61
C TRP A 117 1.62 -5.49 -42.93
N ARG A 118 1.57 -6.02 -44.13
CA ARG A 118 0.53 -7.00 -44.53
C ARG A 118 0.67 -8.36 -43.81
N ARG A 119 1.87 -8.75 -43.36
CA ARG A 119 2.06 -9.95 -42.51
C ARG A 119 1.55 -9.80 -41.10
N ARG A 120 1.35 -8.57 -40.61
CA ARG A 120 0.75 -8.30 -39.29
C ARG A 120 -0.78 -8.25 -39.31
N GLN A 121 -1.40 -8.18 -40.48
CA GLN A 121 -2.82 -8.51 -40.62
C GLN A 121 -2.96 -10.01 -40.79
N THR A 122 -2.69 -10.77 -39.74
CA THR A 122 -3.21 -12.14 -39.66
C THR A 122 -4.71 -12.05 -39.89
N ILE A 123 -5.20 -12.60 -40.97
CA ILE A 123 -6.61 -12.79 -41.23
C ILE A 123 -7.17 -13.46 -39.99
N LYS A 124 -7.91 -12.70 -39.14
CA LYS A 124 -8.63 -13.26 -38.03
C LYS A 124 -9.75 -14.12 -38.61
N ARG A 125 -9.45 -15.36 -38.93
CA ARG A 125 -10.46 -16.38 -39.26
C ARG A 125 -11.21 -16.69 -37.97
N ALA A 126 -12.16 -15.82 -37.60
CA ALA A 126 -13.08 -16.07 -36.51
C ALA A 126 -14.11 -17.10 -36.99
N VAL A 127 -14.00 -18.32 -36.51
CA VAL A 127 -15.07 -19.30 -36.68
C VAL A 127 -16.12 -19.00 -35.60
N THR A 128 -17.32 -18.64 -36.01
CA THR A 128 -18.43 -18.41 -35.11
C THR A 128 -18.84 -19.74 -34.47
N ARG A 129 -18.67 -19.86 -33.15
CA ARG A 129 -19.09 -21.01 -32.37
C ARG A 129 -20.33 -20.68 -31.55
N LYS A 130 -21.36 -21.54 -31.59
CA LYS A 130 -22.48 -21.43 -30.67
C LYS A 130 -22.10 -22.01 -29.31
N VAL A 131 -22.10 -21.20 -28.26
CA VAL A 131 -21.80 -21.61 -26.88
C VAL A 131 -23.11 -21.65 -26.11
N LYS A 132 -23.41 -22.78 -25.48
CA LYS A 132 -24.58 -22.93 -24.61
C LYS A 132 -24.27 -22.31 -23.25
N LEU A 133 -25.14 -21.46 -22.74
CA LEU A 133 -25.01 -20.89 -21.40
C LEU A 133 -25.24 -21.99 -20.35
N THR A 134 -24.39 -22.01 -19.33
CA THR A 134 -24.52 -22.92 -18.20
C THR A 134 -25.34 -22.22 -17.11
N ASN A 135 -26.60 -22.65 -16.93
CA ASN A 135 -27.54 -21.99 -16.00
C ASN A 135 -27.67 -20.46 -16.22
N GLY A 136 -27.65 -20.02 -17.48
CA GLY A 136 -27.67 -18.62 -17.84
C GLY A 136 -26.32 -17.89 -17.76
N ASN A 137 -25.25 -18.56 -17.34
CA ASN A 137 -23.92 -18.00 -17.18
C ASN A 137 -23.02 -18.36 -18.36
N PHE A 138 -22.17 -17.42 -18.78
CA PHE A 138 -21.21 -17.61 -19.86
C PHE A 138 -19.92 -18.23 -19.29
N ILE A 139 -19.81 -19.55 -19.46
CA ILE A 139 -18.64 -20.33 -19.05
C ILE A 139 -18.21 -21.18 -20.26
N THR A 140 -16.97 -21.07 -20.67
CA THR A 140 -16.49 -21.78 -21.86
C THR A 140 -14.99 -22.08 -21.76
N GLU A 141 -14.55 -23.06 -22.56
CA GLU A 141 -13.14 -23.45 -22.68
C GLU A 141 -12.58 -23.04 -24.03
N TYR A 142 -11.35 -22.55 -24.04
CA TYR A 142 -10.60 -22.18 -25.24
C TYR A 142 -9.29 -22.98 -25.29
N PRO A 143 -8.91 -23.54 -26.45
CA PRO A 143 -7.64 -24.23 -26.58
C PRO A 143 -6.50 -23.23 -26.32
N VAL A 144 -5.50 -23.68 -25.57
CA VAL A 144 -4.27 -22.89 -25.38
C VAL A 144 -3.38 -22.96 -26.61
N PRO A 145 -2.48 -21.97 -26.82
CA PRO A 145 -1.49 -22.05 -27.91
C PRO A 145 -0.67 -23.32 -27.84
N THR A 146 -0.42 -23.96 -28.99
CA THR A 146 0.37 -25.21 -29.10
C THR A 146 1.73 -25.11 -28.37
N PRO A 147 2.50 -24.01 -28.49
CA PRO A 147 3.77 -23.87 -27.75
C PRO A 147 3.62 -23.95 -26.23
N VAL A 148 2.53 -23.42 -25.67
CA VAL A 148 2.24 -23.46 -24.22
C VAL A 148 1.96 -24.91 -23.80
N TYR A 149 1.11 -25.62 -24.55
CA TYR A 149 0.78 -27.00 -24.26
C TYR A 149 2.01 -27.93 -24.41
N SER A 150 2.78 -27.75 -25.48
CA SER A 150 3.97 -28.58 -25.78
C SER A 150 5.10 -28.36 -24.79
N ALA A 151 5.14 -27.23 -24.10
CA ALA A 151 6.14 -26.95 -23.09
C ALA A 151 5.86 -27.60 -21.72
N ILE A 152 4.66 -28.18 -21.54
CA ILE A 152 4.31 -28.89 -20.29
C ILE A 152 4.85 -30.33 -20.39
N GLU A 153 5.43 -30.84 -19.32
CA GLU A 153 5.98 -32.20 -19.28
C GLU A 153 4.91 -33.26 -19.60
N ALA A 154 5.25 -34.20 -20.46
CA ALA A 154 4.36 -35.28 -20.94
C ALA A 154 3.72 -36.10 -19.81
N LYS A 155 4.42 -36.27 -18.67
CA LYS A 155 3.87 -36.99 -17.50
C LYS A 155 2.59 -36.39 -16.94
N TRP A 156 2.37 -35.05 -17.11
CA TRP A 156 1.19 -34.33 -16.65
C TRP A 156 0.10 -34.25 -17.71
N THR A 157 0.46 -34.27 -19.01
CA THR A 157 -0.48 -34.12 -20.12
C THR A 157 -1.11 -35.47 -20.55
N SER A 158 -0.62 -36.60 -20.03
CA SER A 158 -1.13 -37.94 -20.33
C SER A 158 -2.53 -38.22 -19.78
N THR A 159 -3.12 -37.30 -19.01
CA THR A 159 -4.46 -37.40 -18.45
C THR A 159 -5.52 -37.09 -19.53
N LYS A 160 -6.66 -37.79 -19.49
CA LYS A 160 -7.80 -37.55 -20.40
C LYS A 160 -8.54 -36.24 -20.15
N THR A 161 -8.04 -35.36 -19.28
CA THR A 161 -8.70 -34.09 -18.91
C THR A 161 -8.24 -32.95 -19.80
N THR A 162 -9.09 -31.93 -19.96
CA THR A 162 -8.79 -30.71 -20.72
C THR A 162 -7.92 -29.71 -19.92
N GLU A 163 -7.44 -30.09 -18.73
CA GLU A 163 -6.77 -29.23 -17.78
C GLU A 163 -5.58 -28.47 -18.36
N PHE A 164 -4.74 -29.15 -19.13
CA PHE A 164 -3.52 -28.58 -19.71
C PHE A 164 -3.69 -28.15 -21.17
N SER A 165 -4.75 -28.60 -21.85
CA SER A 165 -4.99 -28.28 -23.25
C SER A 165 -5.92 -27.12 -23.49
N HIS A 166 -6.75 -26.76 -22.48
CA HIS A 166 -7.72 -25.68 -22.58
C HIS A 166 -7.68 -24.74 -21.37
N MET A 167 -7.76 -23.46 -21.64
CA MET A 167 -8.01 -22.42 -20.66
C MET A 167 -9.53 -22.24 -20.51
N ARG A 168 -10.02 -22.17 -19.29
CA ARG A 168 -11.43 -21.92 -19.00
C ARG A 168 -11.63 -20.41 -18.76
N TYR A 169 -12.67 -19.84 -19.36
CA TYR A 169 -13.08 -18.47 -19.18
C TYR A 169 -14.51 -18.39 -18.69
N THR A 170 -14.74 -17.55 -17.68
CA THR A 170 -16.03 -17.23 -17.08
C THR A 170 -16.24 -15.73 -17.09
N ALA A 171 -17.34 -15.26 -17.69
CA ALA A 171 -17.79 -13.87 -17.60
C ALA A 171 -18.73 -13.75 -16.40
N ALA A 172 -18.23 -13.29 -15.25
CA ALA A 172 -19.03 -13.13 -14.05
C ALA A 172 -19.87 -11.84 -14.14
N THR A 173 -21.18 -11.98 -14.11
CA THR A 173 -22.15 -10.88 -14.20
C THR A 173 -22.84 -10.57 -12.87
N VAL A 174 -22.31 -11.09 -11.77
CA VAL A 174 -22.86 -10.98 -10.42
C VAL A 174 -21.84 -10.37 -9.46
N ASP A 175 -22.35 -9.90 -8.35
CA ASP A 175 -21.53 -9.43 -7.21
C ASP A 175 -20.71 -10.60 -6.61
N PRO A 176 -19.54 -10.37 -5.99
CA PRO A 176 -18.74 -11.42 -5.36
C PRO A 176 -19.50 -12.29 -4.33
N ASP A 177 -20.48 -11.71 -3.64
CA ASP A 177 -21.27 -12.44 -2.65
C ASP A 177 -22.24 -13.45 -3.29
N ASP A 178 -22.66 -13.19 -4.53
CA ASP A 178 -23.60 -14.00 -5.31
C ASP A 178 -22.89 -15.01 -6.24
N PHE A 179 -21.56 -15.00 -6.26
CA PHE A 179 -20.76 -15.94 -7.05
C PHE A 179 -20.60 -17.27 -6.29
N HIS A 180 -21.61 -18.13 -6.38
CA HIS A 180 -21.68 -19.41 -5.66
C HIS A 180 -22.29 -20.52 -6.53
N GLU A 181 -22.13 -21.78 -6.12
CA GLU A 181 -22.59 -22.96 -6.86
C GLU A 181 -24.11 -22.97 -7.10
N ALA A 182 -24.91 -22.53 -6.14
CA ALA A 182 -26.37 -22.44 -6.29
C ALA A 182 -26.79 -21.44 -7.40
N GLY A 183 -25.96 -20.44 -7.70
CA GLY A 183 -26.12 -19.53 -8.83
C GLY A 183 -25.62 -20.10 -10.17
N GLY A 184 -25.20 -21.34 -10.19
CA GLY A 184 -24.69 -22.03 -11.40
C GLY A 184 -23.24 -21.67 -11.74
N TRP A 185 -22.52 -21.00 -10.81
CA TRP A 185 -21.10 -20.68 -10.96
C TRP A 185 -20.26 -21.86 -10.49
N SER A 186 -19.11 -22.09 -11.14
CA SER A 186 -18.20 -23.18 -10.77
C SER A 186 -16.77 -22.82 -11.08
N LEU A 187 -15.84 -23.39 -10.32
CA LEU A 187 -14.40 -23.30 -10.56
C LEU A 187 -13.86 -24.67 -11.02
N ARG A 188 -12.86 -24.65 -11.92
CA ARG A 188 -12.27 -25.87 -12.49
C ARG A 188 -11.71 -26.78 -11.41
N THR A 189 -11.00 -26.25 -10.42
CA THR A 189 -10.43 -27.03 -9.31
C THR A 189 -11.51 -27.81 -8.56
N LYS A 190 -12.67 -27.19 -8.35
CA LYS A 190 -13.82 -27.85 -7.72
C LYS A 190 -14.42 -28.96 -8.59
N MET A 191 -14.47 -28.74 -9.93
CA MET A 191 -14.93 -29.75 -10.86
C MET A 191 -14.08 -31.02 -10.84
N TYR A 192 -12.78 -30.91 -10.52
CA TYR A 192 -11.90 -32.06 -10.31
C TYR A 192 -11.98 -32.63 -8.90
N ASN A 193 -12.91 -32.19 -8.07
CA ASN A 193 -13.09 -32.59 -6.67
C ASN A 193 -11.79 -32.51 -5.85
N ARG A 194 -10.98 -31.50 -6.10
CA ARG A 194 -9.73 -31.26 -5.38
C ARG A 194 -9.97 -30.46 -4.13
N GLN A 195 -9.40 -30.91 -3.02
CA GLN A 195 -9.39 -30.15 -1.78
C GLN A 195 -8.24 -29.13 -1.81
N THR A 196 -8.56 -27.87 -1.57
CA THR A 196 -7.57 -26.81 -1.50
C THR A 196 -7.03 -26.65 -0.08
N GLU A 197 -5.77 -26.95 0.13
CA GLU A 197 -5.07 -26.70 1.41
C GLU A 197 -4.62 -25.24 1.50
N LEU A 198 -4.07 -24.73 0.38
CA LEU A 198 -3.43 -23.42 0.33
C LEU A 198 -3.96 -22.61 -0.85
N LEU A 199 -4.56 -21.45 -0.55
CA LEU A 199 -4.97 -20.45 -1.53
C LEU A 199 -4.02 -19.25 -1.45
N ILE A 200 -3.27 -19.01 -2.51
CA ILE A 200 -2.31 -17.89 -2.59
C ILE A 200 -2.91 -16.80 -3.45
N ALA A 201 -3.14 -15.62 -2.88
CA ALA A 201 -3.69 -14.48 -3.58
C ALA A 201 -2.61 -13.45 -3.90
N ILE A 202 -2.56 -12.99 -5.15
CA ILE A 202 -1.75 -11.88 -5.62
C ILE A 202 -2.70 -10.76 -6.02
N THR A 203 -2.69 -9.65 -5.29
CA THR A 203 -3.49 -8.47 -5.62
C THR A 203 -2.64 -7.46 -6.36
N SER A 204 -3.18 -6.89 -7.45
CA SER A 204 -2.52 -5.89 -8.26
C SER A 204 -3.49 -4.82 -8.75
N TYR A 205 -2.92 -3.67 -9.12
CA TYR A 205 -3.66 -2.53 -9.65
C TYR A 205 -3.03 -2.02 -10.95
N ASN A 206 -1.84 -1.42 -10.88
CA ASN A 206 -1.13 -0.84 -12.02
C ASN A 206 0.39 -1.10 -11.97
N GLU A 207 0.80 -2.15 -11.27
CA GLU A 207 2.19 -2.57 -11.23
C GLU A 207 2.66 -3.00 -12.61
N ASP A 208 3.93 -2.72 -12.90
CA ASP A 208 4.56 -3.07 -14.16
C ASP A 208 4.81 -4.59 -14.31
N LYS A 209 5.11 -5.02 -15.53
CA LYS A 209 5.40 -6.41 -15.85
C LYS A 209 6.55 -7.02 -15.03
N ASN A 210 7.57 -6.22 -14.64
CA ASN A 210 8.74 -6.75 -13.92
C ASN A 210 8.40 -7.05 -12.47
N LEU A 211 7.66 -6.15 -11.80
CA LEU A 211 7.16 -6.34 -10.45
C LEU A 211 6.19 -7.52 -10.38
N TYR A 212 5.29 -7.60 -11.37
CA TYR A 212 4.31 -8.67 -11.45
C TYR A 212 4.96 -10.04 -11.68
N SER A 213 5.84 -10.18 -12.68
CA SER A 213 6.57 -11.41 -12.97
C SER A 213 7.40 -11.88 -11.79
N ARG A 214 8.07 -10.94 -11.13
CA ARG A 214 8.87 -11.18 -9.93
C ARG A 214 8.07 -11.86 -8.82
N THR A 215 6.86 -11.35 -8.57
CA THR A 215 5.98 -11.92 -7.55
C THR A 215 5.47 -13.30 -7.98
N LEU A 216 4.94 -13.41 -9.18
CA LEU A 216 4.38 -14.65 -9.70
C LEU A 216 5.43 -15.77 -9.77
N HIS A 217 6.61 -15.48 -10.33
CA HIS A 217 7.71 -16.43 -10.37
C HIS A 217 8.16 -16.86 -8.96
N GLY A 218 8.26 -15.91 -8.03
CA GLY A 218 8.59 -16.19 -6.63
C GLY A 218 7.57 -17.12 -5.95
N VAL A 219 6.29 -16.95 -6.25
CA VAL A 219 5.23 -17.86 -5.78
C VAL A 219 5.37 -19.26 -6.40
N MET A 220 5.61 -19.36 -7.71
CA MET A 220 5.80 -20.65 -8.37
C MET A 220 7.00 -21.43 -7.81
N LEU A 221 8.12 -20.75 -7.52
CA LEU A 221 9.27 -21.36 -6.84
C LEU A 221 8.92 -21.86 -5.44
N ASN A 222 8.14 -21.13 -4.68
CA ASN A 222 7.67 -21.54 -3.36
C ASN A 222 6.75 -22.77 -3.43
N ILE A 223 5.86 -22.85 -4.42
CA ILE A 223 5.00 -24.02 -4.64
C ILE A 223 5.86 -25.24 -4.99
N ARG A 224 6.84 -25.07 -5.87
CA ARG A 224 7.84 -26.11 -6.14
C ARG A 224 8.51 -26.61 -4.87
N ASP A 225 8.96 -25.69 -4.01
CA ASP A 225 9.66 -26.03 -2.78
C ASP A 225 8.75 -26.75 -1.78
N ILE A 226 7.45 -26.42 -1.74
CA ILE A 226 6.44 -27.13 -0.93
C ILE A 226 6.25 -28.55 -1.46
N CYS A 227 6.08 -28.73 -2.76
CA CYS A 227 5.84 -30.03 -3.37
C CYS A 227 7.06 -30.97 -3.26
N LYS A 228 8.28 -30.41 -3.26
CA LYS A 228 9.53 -31.18 -3.17
C LYS A 228 10.05 -31.35 -1.74
N THR A 229 9.36 -30.81 -0.73
CA THR A 229 9.86 -30.87 0.66
C THR A 229 9.78 -32.28 1.25
N LYS A 230 10.91 -32.76 1.77
CA LYS A 230 10.99 -34.04 2.51
C LYS A 230 10.74 -33.87 4.02
N GLN A 231 10.71 -32.64 4.50
CA GLN A 231 10.66 -32.34 5.95
C GLN A 231 9.23 -32.42 6.52
N SER A 232 8.22 -32.16 5.72
CA SER A 232 6.82 -32.17 6.16
C SER A 232 6.21 -33.56 6.01
N LYS A 233 5.70 -34.11 7.10
CA LYS A 233 4.94 -35.36 7.10
C LYS A 233 3.66 -35.24 6.25
N TYR A 234 3.00 -34.10 6.29
CA TYR A 234 1.78 -33.84 5.53
C TYR A 234 2.02 -33.90 4.02
N TRP A 235 2.91 -33.07 3.49
CA TRP A 235 3.19 -32.99 2.06
C TRP A 235 3.81 -34.28 1.49
N ARG A 236 4.58 -35.02 2.29
CA ARG A 236 5.11 -36.33 1.92
C ARG A 236 4.00 -37.37 1.86
N ARG A 237 3.12 -37.41 2.85
CA ARG A 237 1.99 -38.33 2.90
C ARG A 237 1.03 -38.11 1.71
N THR A 238 0.72 -36.88 1.34
CA THR A 238 -0.13 -36.62 0.16
C THR A 238 0.50 -37.14 -1.14
N ALA A 239 1.82 -37.04 -1.28
CA ALA A 239 2.54 -37.63 -2.41
C ALA A 239 2.51 -39.16 -2.38
N GLU A 240 2.63 -39.80 -1.21
CA GLU A 240 2.51 -41.25 -1.01
C GLU A 240 1.08 -41.76 -1.32
N GLU A 241 0.06 -40.95 -1.01
CA GLU A 241 -1.36 -41.23 -1.35
C GLU A 241 -1.69 -41.04 -2.85
N GLY A 242 -0.69 -40.67 -3.67
CA GLY A 242 -0.85 -40.48 -5.11
C GLY A 242 -1.46 -39.13 -5.51
N VAL A 243 -1.64 -38.21 -4.56
CA VAL A 243 -2.11 -36.84 -4.82
C VAL A 243 -0.92 -35.90 -4.89
N PRO A 244 -0.56 -35.40 -6.09
CA PRO A 244 0.53 -34.43 -6.20
C PRO A 244 0.25 -33.17 -5.37
N GLY A 245 1.25 -32.69 -4.62
CA GLY A 245 1.07 -31.53 -3.71
C GLY A 245 0.53 -30.28 -4.41
N TRP A 246 0.87 -30.03 -5.68
CA TRP A 246 0.39 -28.89 -6.44
C TRP A 246 -1.14 -28.89 -6.64
N GLN A 247 -1.80 -30.05 -6.63
CA GLN A 247 -3.26 -30.15 -6.74
C GLN A 247 -3.99 -29.60 -5.50
N LYS A 248 -3.29 -29.44 -4.38
CA LYS A 248 -3.83 -28.83 -3.13
C LYS A 248 -3.53 -27.33 -3.02
N ILE A 249 -2.89 -26.75 -4.02
CA ILE A 249 -2.48 -25.34 -4.01
C ILE A 249 -3.11 -24.64 -5.21
N VAL A 250 -3.74 -23.49 -4.94
CA VAL A 250 -4.34 -22.64 -5.97
C VAL A 250 -3.75 -21.24 -5.85
N VAL A 251 -3.36 -20.65 -6.97
CA VAL A 251 -2.91 -19.25 -7.06
C VAL A 251 -4.01 -18.43 -7.69
N THR A 252 -4.47 -17.42 -6.99
CA THR A 252 -5.47 -16.46 -7.48
C THR A 252 -4.83 -15.10 -7.68
N MET A 253 -4.87 -14.60 -8.90
CA MET A 253 -4.38 -13.26 -9.26
C MET A 253 -5.58 -12.36 -9.48
N ILE A 254 -5.67 -11.25 -8.74
CA ILE A 254 -6.82 -10.35 -8.81
C ILE A 254 -6.34 -8.95 -9.17
N VAL A 255 -6.78 -8.46 -10.33
CA VAL A 255 -6.45 -7.12 -10.84
C VAL A 255 -7.64 -6.18 -10.67
N ASP A 256 -7.38 -5.01 -10.09
CA ASP A 256 -8.40 -4.03 -9.75
C ASP A 256 -8.69 -3.06 -10.89
N GLY A 257 -9.37 -3.55 -11.90
CA GLY A 257 -9.85 -2.76 -13.05
C GLY A 257 -9.04 -2.97 -14.32
N LEU A 258 -9.75 -3.13 -15.42
CA LEU A 258 -9.17 -3.32 -16.76
C LEU A 258 -8.44 -2.05 -17.26
N GLU A 259 -8.95 -0.87 -16.92
CA GLU A 259 -8.46 0.40 -17.43
C GLU A 259 -7.13 0.84 -16.78
N PRO A 260 -6.98 0.78 -15.44
CA PRO A 260 -5.74 1.19 -14.77
C PRO A 260 -4.61 0.16 -14.90
N MET A 261 -4.91 -1.08 -15.29
CA MET A 261 -3.95 -2.16 -15.40
C MET A 261 -2.89 -1.87 -16.47
N ASP A 262 -1.63 -2.15 -16.18
CA ASP A 262 -0.58 -2.18 -17.18
C ASP A 262 -0.83 -3.34 -18.19
N LYS A 263 -1.03 -2.99 -19.44
CA LYS A 263 -1.35 -3.98 -20.50
C LYS A 263 -0.23 -5.00 -20.71
N THR A 264 1.01 -4.66 -20.39
CA THR A 264 2.15 -5.59 -20.50
C THR A 264 2.07 -6.77 -19.52
N VAL A 265 1.28 -6.64 -18.45
CA VAL A 265 0.99 -7.76 -17.53
C VAL A 265 0.12 -8.83 -18.23
N LEU A 266 -0.80 -8.41 -19.09
CA LEU A 266 -1.60 -9.37 -19.89
C LEU A 266 -0.70 -10.20 -20.81
N ASP A 267 0.36 -9.62 -21.36
CA ASP A 267 1.32 -10.35 -22.19
C ASP A 267 2.05 -11.44 -21.39
N ILE A 268 2.40 -11.15 -20.13
CA ILE A 268 2.97 -12.15 -19.22
C ILE A 268 1.98 -13.29 -18.98
N LEU A 269 0.73 -12.96 -18.66
CA LEU A 269 -0.32 -13.94 -18.40
C LEU A 269 -0.67 -14.77 -19.65
N ALA A 270 -0.64 -14.16 -20.83
CA ALA A 270 -0.81 -14.87 -22.11
C ALA A 270 0.35 -15.82 -22.38
N THR A 271 1.58 -15.39 -22.09
CA THR A 271 2.80 -16.22 -22.25
C THR A 271 2.76 -17.49 -21.40
N VAL A 272 2.23 -17.42 -20.18
CA VAL A 272 2.07 -18.61 -19.33
C VAL A 272 0.77 -19.37 -19.58
N GLY A 273 -0.07 -18.89 -20.50
CA GLY A 273 -1.29 -19.58 -20.96
C GLY A 273 -2.57 -19.29 -20.15
N VAL A 274 -2.50 -18.43 -19.14
CA VAL A 274 -3.65 -18.13 -18.25
C VAL A 274 -4.63 -17.14 -18.89
N TYR A 275 -4.17 -16.34 -19.84
CA TYR A 275 -4.96 -15.32 -20.51
C TYR A 275 -4.90 -15.50 -22.04
N GLN A 276 -5.98 -15.14 -22.72
CA GLN A 276 -6.01 -15.00 -24.19
C GLN A 276 -6.73 -13.71 -24.58
N ASP A 277 -6.15 -13.00 -25.53
CA ASP A 277 -6.77 -11.76 -26.04
C ASP A 277 -8.04 -12.06 -26.87
N GLY A 278 -8.97 -11.11 -26.86
CA GLY A 278 -10.23 -11.20 -27.63
C GLY A 278 -11.30 -12.15 -27.07
N VAL A 279 -11.05 -12.80 -25.93
CA VAL A 279 -11.98 -13.75 -25.28
C VAL A 279 -13.01 -13.03 -24.41
N MET A 280 -12.64 -11.93 -23.79
CA MET A 280 -13.46 -11.18 -22.83
C MET A 280 -14.77 -10.71 -23.45
N LYS A 281 -15.87 -10.79 -22.67
CA LYS A 281 -17.21 -10.35 -23.07
C LYS A 281 -17.63 -9.17 -22.19
N LYS A 282 -18.04 -8.07 -22.81
CA LYS A 282 -18.52 -6.88 -22.10
C LYS A 282 -19.84 -7.14 -21.39
N GLN A 283 -20.72 -7.89 -22.03
CA GLN A 283 -22.07 -8.22 -21.53
C GLN A 283 -22.43 -9.67 -21.87
N VAL A 284 -23.25 -10.27 -21.05
CA VAL A 284 -23.83 -11.59 -21.26
C VAL A 284 -25.35 -11.48 -21.04
N ASP A 285 -26.14 -11.73 -22.09
CA ASP A 285 -27.60 -11.66 -22.05
C ASP A 285 -28.13 -10.34 -21.41
N GLY A 286 -27.58 -9.22 -21.88
CA GLY A 286 -27.94 -7.87 -21.39
C GLY A 286 -27.40 -7.48 -20.02
N LYS A 287 -26.69 -8.37 -19.32
CA LYS A 287 -26.04 -8.08 -18.04
C LYS A 287 -24.56 -7.72 -18.23
N ASP A 288 -24.12 -6.62 -17.65
CA ASP A 288 -22.71 -6.23 -17.68
C ASP A 288 -21.83 -7.24 -16.95
N THR A 289 -20.67 -7.53 -17.52
CA THR A 289 -19.65 -8.35 -16.85
C THR A 289 -18.97 -7.52 -15.75
N VAL A 290 -19.02 -8.02 -14.53
CA VAL A 290 -18.40 -7.40 -13.36
C VAL A 290 -16.93 -7.82 -13.23
N ALA A 291 -16.64 -9.11 -13.52
CA ALA A 291 -15.29 -9.64 -13.52
C ALA A 291 -15.11 -10.73 -14.59
N HIS A 292 -13.91 -10.74 -15.18
CA HIS A 292 -13.46 -11.78 -16.09
C HIS A 292 -12.59 -12.77 -15.33
N ILE A 293 -12.98 -14.04 -15.31
CA ILE A 293 -12.26 -15.09 -14.58
C ILE A 293 -11.68 -16.07 -15.59
N PHE A 294 -10.37 -16.24 -15.53
CA PHE A 294 -9.63 -17.19 -16.39
C PHE A 294 -8.98 -18.25 -15.51
N GLU A 295 -9.08 -19.49 -15.88
CA GLU A 295 -8.55 -20.63 -15.12
C GLU A 295 -7.68 -21.51 -16.03
N TYR A 296 -6.45 -21.74 -15.61
CA TYR A 296 -5.52 -22.61 -16.32
C TYR A 296 -4.49 -23.23 -15.38
N THR A 297 -4.02 -24.41 -15.70
CA THR A 297 -2.91 -25.08 -14.98
C THR A 297 -1.67 -25.03 -15.85
N THR A 298 -0.65 -24.29 -15.41
CA THR A 298 0.59 -24.08 -16.18
C THR A 298 1.82 -24.54 -15.43
N GLN A 299 2.86 -24.89 -16.19
CA GLN A 299 4.20 -25.16 -15.66
C GLN A 299 5.22 -24.12 -16.12
N LEU A 300 4.76 -23.15 -16.94
CA LEU A 300 5.57 -22.07 -17.47
C LEU A 300 5.60 -20.89 -16.50
N SER A 301 6.72 -20.18 -16.46
CA SER A 301 6.88 -18.95 -15.69
C SER A 301 7.67 -17.92 -16.47
N VAL A 302 7.53 -16.66 -16.10
CA VAL A 302 8.40 -15.56 -16.57
C VAL A 302 9.10 -14.98 -15.34
N ASP A 303 10.42 -14.90 -15.37
CA ASP A 303 11.21 -14.39 -14.27
C ASP A 303 11.23 -12.86 -14.20
N SER A 304 11.92 -12.30 -13.21
CA SER A 304 12.05 -10.85 -13.03
C SER A 304 12.91 -10.15 -14.10
N SER A 305 13.63 -10.91 -14.91
CA SER A 305 14.45 -10.44 -16.05
C SER A 305 13.73 -10.62 -17.39
N PRO A 306 12.43 -10.55 -17.48
CA PRO A 306 11.43 -11.06 -18.42
C PRO A 306 11.91 -12.20 -19.32
N GLN A 307 12.50 -13.23 -18.74
CA GLN A 307 12.91 -14.44 -19.44
C GLN A 307 11.88 -15.55 -19.20
N LEU A 308 11.53 -16.26 -20.26
CA LEU A 308 10.63 -17.41 -20.19
C LEU A 308 11.36 -18.59 -19.53
N VAL A 309 10.78 -19.09 -18.44
CA VAL A 309 11.28 -20.26 -17.71
C VAL A 309 10.43 -21.47 -18.11
N LEU A 310 11.08 -22.41 -18.82
CA LEU A 310 10.49 -23.67 -19.25
C LEU A 310 10.82 -24.80 -18.25
N PRO A 311 9.98 -25.83 -18.14
CA PRO A 311 10.33 -27.01 -17.36
C PRO A 311 11.46 -27.78 -18.04
N HIS A 312 12.41 -28.28 -17.26
CA HIS A 312 13.59 -29.01 -17.71
C HIS A 312 13.64 -30.41 -17.08
N GLY A 313 12.81 -31.31 -17.55
CA GLY A 313 12.90 -32.75 -17.29
C GLY A 313 13.20 -33.14 -15.84
N GLU A 314 14.33 -33.81 -15.60
CA GLU A 314 14.73 -34.32 -14.27
C GLU A 314 15.46 -33.32 -13.37
N ASP A 315 15.62 -32.08 -13.77
CA ASP A 315 16.29 -31.06 -12.94
C ASP A 315 15.60 -30.94 -11.58
N ALA A 316 16.39 -30.94 -10.51
CA ALA A 316 15.91 -30.70 -9.15
C ALA A 316 15.24 -29.34 -8.98
N ASN A 317 15.58 -28.38 -9.84
CA ASN A 317 14.98 -27.03 -9.84
C ASN A 317 13.75 -26.90 -10.74
N ASN A 318 13.33 -27.98 -11.39
CA ASN A 318 12.18 -27.94 -12.29
C ASN A 318 10.90 -27.47 -11.62
N LEU A 319 10.14 -26.61 -12.31
CA LEU A 319 8.85 -26.12 -11.85
C LEU A 319 7.82 -27.27 -11.84
N VAL A 320 6.87 -27.18 -10.92
CA VAL A 320 5.70 -28.06 -10.86
C VAL A 320 4.52 -27.36 -11.51
N PRO A 321 3.48 -28.08 -11.98
CA PRO A 321 2.24 -27.46 -12.42
C PRO A 321 1.63 -26.59 -11.31
N VAL A 322 1.04 -25.47 -11.70
CA VAL A 322 0.38 -24.53 -10.78
C VAL A 322 -1.01 -24.21 -11.30
N GLN A 323 -2.02 -24.45 -10.47
CA GLN A 323 -3.40 -24.11 -10.75
C GLN A 323 -3.59 -22.61 -10.56
N MET A 324 -3.89 -21.89 -11.64
CA MET A 324 -4.03 -20.44 -11.63
C MET A 324 -5.47 -20.02 -11.92
N ILE A 325 -5.95 -19.04 -11.14
CA ILE A 325 -7.21 -18.34 -11.35
C ILE A 325 -6.89 -16.86 -11.51
N PHE A 326 -7.09 -16.31 -12.68
CA PHE A 326 -6.90 -14.89 -12.94
C PHE A 326 -8.25 -14.20 -12.98
N VAL A 327 -8.43 -13.22 -12.08
CA VAL A 327 -9.64 -12.41 -11.96
C VAL A 327 -9.33 -10.97 -12.35
N LEU A 328 -9.87 -10.54 -13.47
CA LEU A 328 -9.75 -9.17 -13.94
C LEU A 328 -11.09 -8.45 -13.74
N LYS A 329 -11.15 -7.50 -12.82
CA LYS A 329 -12.36 -6.71 -12.58
C LYS A 329 -12.60 -5.73 -13.74
N ALA A 330 -13.83 -5.56 -14.14
CA ALA A 330 -14.18 -4.64 -15.22
C ALA A 330 -13.91 -3.17 -14.81
N LYS A 331 -14.17 -2.82 -13.55
CA LYS A 331 -13.99 -1.47 -12.98
C LYS A 331 -13.06 -1.49 -11.77
N ASN A 332 -12.38 -0.35 -11.54
CA ASN A 332 -11.64 -0.14 -10.29
C ASN A 332 -12.62 0.02 -9.11
N GLN A 333 -12.61 -0.93 -8.20
CA GLN A 333 -13.44 -0.93 -6.99
C GLN A 333 -12.59 -1.03 -5.72
N LYS A 334 -11.30 -0.76 -5.81
CA LYS A 334 -10.31 -0.75 -4.73
C LYS A 334 -9.96 -2.13 -4.16
N LYS A 335 -8.91 -2.18 -3.32
CA LYS A 335 -8.31 -3.42 -2.80
C LYS A 335 -9.28 -4.25 -1.96
N ILE A 336 -10.09 -3.61 -1.11
CA ILE A 336 -11.05 -4.32 -0.24
C ILE A 336 -12.05 -5.13 -1.08
N ASN A 337 -12.51 -4.60 -2.21
CA ASN A 337 -13.36 -5.33 -3.14
C ASN A 337 -12.62 -6.51 -3.81
N SER A 338 -11.33 -6.35 -4.12
CA SER A 338 -10.51 -7.47 -4.62
C SER A 338 -10.41 -8.60 -3.58
N HIS A 339 -10.25 -8.28 -2.31
CA HIS A 339 -10.30 -9.26 -1.22
C HIS A 339 -11.70 -9.87 -1.04
N ARG A 340 -12.76 -9.15 -1.40
CA ARG A 340 -14.11 -9.69 -1.39
C ARG A 340 -14.30 -10.74 -2.49
N TRP A 341 -13.77 -10.53 -3.70
CA TRP A 341 -13.67 -11.55 -4.74
C TRP A 341 -12.88 -12.78 -4.25
N LEU A 342 -11.77 -12.52 -3.55
CA LEU A 342 -10.96 -13.60 -2.98
C LEU A 342 -11.72 -14.43 -1.94
N PHE A 343 -12.26 -13.79 -0.91
CA PHE A 343 -12.80 -14.53 0.25
C PHE A 343 -14.25 -14.96 0.05
N ASN A 344 -15.11 -14.11 -0.52
CA ASN A 344 -16.54 -14.40 -0.63
C ASN A 344 -16.91 -15.15 -1.91
N ALA A 345 -16.20 -14.94 -3.02
CA ALA A 345 -16.40 -15.70 -4.25
C ALA A 345 -15.51 -16.97 -4.24
N ILE A 346 -14.22 -16.81 -4.51
CA ILE A 346 -13.30 -17.94 -4.73
C ILE A 346 -13.10 -18.76 -3.45
N GLY A 347 -12.85 -18.11 -2.32
CA GLY A 347 -12.57 -18.77 -1.04
C GLY A 347 -13.77 -19.58 -0.54
N LYS A 348 -14.99 -19.04 -0.65
CA LYS A 348 -16.20 -19.80 -0.28
C LYS A 348 -16.44 -21.03 -1.16
N MET A 349 -16.07 -20.98 -2.44
CA MET A 349 -16.17 -22.13 -3.33
C MET A 349 -15.10 -23.17 -3.08
N LEU A 350 -13.85 -22.77 -2.85
CA LEU A 350 -12.72 -23.68 -2.67
C LEU A 350 -12.55 -24.17 -1.23
N GLN A 351 -13.06 -23.46 -0.23
CA GLN A 351 -12.93 -23.76 1.21
C GLN A 351 -11.47 -24.09 1.62
N PRO A 352 -10.50 -23.21 1.32
CA PRO A 352 -9.11 -23.49 1.64
C PRO A 352 -8.88 -23.53 3.14
N GLU A 353 -7.89 -24.30 3.61
CA GLU A 353 -7.50 -24.24 5.03
C GLU A 353 -6.78 -22.92 5.34
N ILE A 354 -5.89 -22.48 4.44
CA ILE A 354 -5.06 -21.28 4.64
C ILE A 354 -5.09 -20.41 3.37
N CYS A 355 -5.30 -19.11 3.57
CA CYS A 355 -5.14 -18.09 2.55
C CYS A 355 -3.85 -17.30 2.79
N VAL A 356 -3.00 -17.15 1.77
CA VAL A 356 -1.82 -16.28 1.77
C VAL A 356 -2.10 -15.08 0.89
N LEU A 357 -1.88 -13.88 1.42
CA LEU A 357 -2.02 -12.61 0.69
C LEU A 357 -0.65 -12.08 0.30
N LEU A 358 -0.53 -11.65 -0.95
CA LEU A 358 0.64 -11.02 -1.53
C LEU A 358 0.19 -9.81 -2.36
N ASP A 359 0.87 -8.69 -2.21
CA ASP A 359 0.73 -7.59 -3.17
C ASP A 359 1.72 -7.80 -4.33
N ALA A 360 1.34 -7.44 -5.55
CA ALA A 360 2.24 -7.42 -6.69
C ALA A 360 3.43 -6.48 -6.41
N GLY A 361 4.65 -6.91 -6.78
CA GLY A 361 5.89 -6.25 -6.38
C GLY A 361 6.55 -6.89 -5.15
N THR A 362 5.82 -7.66 -4.36
CA THR A 362 6.39 -8.41 -3.22
C THR A 362 6.84 -9.81 -3.64
N LYS A 363 8.13 -10.07 -3.54
CA LYS A 363 8.75 -11.37 -3.87
C LYS A 363 8.90 -12.24 -2.62
N PRO A 364 8.17 -13.35 -2.49
CA PRO A 364 8.41 -14.30 -1.41
C PRO A 364 9.79 -14.95 -1.56
N GLY A 365 10.53 -15.05 -0.48
CA GLY A 365 11.83 -15.69 -0.42
C GLY A 365 11.73 -17.21 -0.49
N HIS A 366 12.89 -17.88 -0.44
CA HIS A 366 12.96 -19.34 -0.47
C HIS A 366 12.18 -19.99 0.68
N LYS A 367 11.26 -20.89 0.37
CA LYS A 367 10.37 -21.59 1.32
C LYS A 367 9.52 -20.70 2.23
N SER A 368 9.35 -19.45 1.91
CA SER A 368 8.64 -18.51 2.78
C SER A 368 7.18 -18.88 2.99
N ILE A 369 6.49 -19.26 1.91
CA ILE A 369 5.09 -19.70 1.98
C ILE A 369 4.98 -21.04 2.74
N TYR A 370 5.96 -21.92 2.58
CA TYR A 370 6.02 -23.16 3.37
C TYR A 370 6.11 -22.89 4.87
N TYR A 371 6.96 -21.94 5.30
CA TYR A 371 7.06 -21.60 6.72
C TYR A 371 5.80 -20.95 7.30
N LEU A 372 5.07 -20.16 6.50
CA LEU A 372 3.75 -19.68 6.90
C LEU A 372 2.79 -20.84 7.09
N TRP A 373 2.65 -21.72 6.09
CA TRP A 373 1.81 -22.89 6.18
C TRP A 373 2.18 -23.79 7.38
N GLU A 374 3.47 -24.05 7.60
CA GLU A 374 3.95 -24.86 8.71
C GLU A 374 3.54 -24.29 10.08
N ALA A 375 3.51 -22.96 10.23
CA ALA A 375 3.06 -22.32 11.47
C ALA A 375 1.58 -22.66 11.77
N PHE A 376 0.73 -22.61 10.76
CA PHE A 376 -0.69 -22.98 10.90
C PHE A 376 -0.90 -24.49 11.12
N TYR A 377 -0.13 -25.30 10.45
CA TYR A 377 -0.18 -26.76 10.64
C TYR A 377 0.16 -27.16 12.07
N ASN A 378 1.15 -26.49 12.67
CA ASN A 378 1.61 -26.76 14.02
C ASN A 378 0.72 -26.17 15.12
N ASP A 379 -0.04 -25.10 14.85
CA ASP A 379 -0.93 -24.45 15.81
C ASP A 379 -2.35 -24.31 15.21
N LYS A 380 -3.25 -25.13 15.75
CA LYS A 380 -4.67 -25.14 15.32
C LYS A 380 -5.43 -23.87 15.72
N ASN A 381 -4.95 -23.12 16.72
CA ASN A 381 -5.56 -21.87 17.18
C ASN A 381 -4.95 -20.64 16.48
N LEU A 382 -3.99 -20.85 15.57
CA LEU A 382 -3.43 -19.76 14.80
C LEU A 382 -4.44 -19.30 13.75
N GLY A 383 -4.92 -18.07 13.90
CA GLY A 383 -5.88 -17.42 12.99
C GLY A 383 -5.20 -16.60 11.91
N GLY A 384 -4.04 -15.98 12.22
CA GLY A 384 -3.29 -15.17 11.26
C GLY A 384 -1.79 -15.16 11.54
N ALA A 385 -0.99 -15.01 10.49
CA ALA A 385 0.47 -14.94 10.59
C ALA A 385 1.05 -14.00 9.51
N CYS A 386 2.18 -13.37 9.81
CA CYS A 386 2.97 -12.64 8.81
C CYS A 386 4.42 -13.08 8.82
N GLY A 387 5.09 -12.90 7.69
CA GLY A 387 6.52 -13.07 7.55
C GLY A 387 7.31 -11.79 7.81
N GLU A 388 8.62 -11.89 7.66
CA GLU A 388 9.55 -10.76 7.65
C GLU A 388 9.51 -10.09 6.27
N ILE A 389 9.03 -8.84 6.23
CA ILE A 389 9.10 -8.01 5.03
C ILE A 389 10.33 -7.12 5.14
N TYR A 390 11.13 -7.04 4.08
CA TYR A 390 12.28 -6.16 3.99
C TYR A 390 12.31 -5.41 2.66
N ALA A 391 12.99 -4.25 2.68
CA ALA A 391 13.08 -3.40 1.51
C ALA A 391 13.93 -4.03 0.39
N MET A 392 13.55 -3.81 -0.86
CA MET A 392 14.31 -4.19 -2.02
C MET A 392 15.55 -3.29 -2.16
N ILE A 393 16.71 -3.82 -1.80
CA ILE A 393 17.98 -3.05 -1.79
C ILE A 393 18.89 -3.35 -3.00
N GLN A 394 18.51 -4.24 -3.90
CA GLN A 394 19.28 -4.60 -5.09
C GLN A 394 20.77 -4.86 -4.80
N GLY A 395 21.06 -5.76 -3.88
CA GLY A 395 22.43 -6.06 -3.47
C GLY A 395 23.14 -4.92 -2.72
N GLY A 396 22.39 -3.96 -2.19
CA GLY A 396 22.91 -2.81 -1.45
C GLY A 396 22.99 -1.51 -2.25
N LYS A 397 22.85 -1.54 -3.57
CA LYS A 397 22.95 -0.33 -4.42
C LYS A 397 21.92 0.74 -4.04
N LYS A 398 20.69 0.36 -3.73
CA LYS A 398 19.64 1.29 -3.33
C LYS A 398 19.82 1.90 -1.94
N LEU A 399 20.72 1.38 -1.10
CA LEU A 399 21.05 1.98 0.21
C LEU A 399 21.82 3.29 0.11
N LEU A 400 22.34 3.64 -1.06
CA LEU A 400 22.89 4.98 -1.32
C LEU A 400 21.80 6.05 -1.25
N ASN A 401 20.56 5.71 -1.55
CA ASN A 401 19.43 6.61 -1.33
C ASN A 401 19.07 6.63 0.18
N PRO A 402 19.20 7.78 0.87
CA PRO A 402 18.95 7.87 2.30
C PRO A 402 17.51 7.53 2.71
N LEU A 403 16.53 7.80 1.83
CA LEU A 403 15.14 7.44 2.08
C LEU A 403 14.94 5.92 2.09
N VAL A 404 15.57 5.20 1.16
CA VAL A 404 15.52 3.73 1.12
C VAL A 404 16.26 3.14 2.31
N ALA A 405 17.42 3.69 2.67
CA ALA A 405 18.20 3.23 3.82
C ALA A 405 17.42 3.40 5.13
N ALA A 406 16.78 4.55 5.35
CA ALA A 406 15.97 4.80 6.55
C ALA A 406 14.75 3.83 6.63
N GLN A 407 14.06 3.60 5.52
CA GLN A 407 12.96 2.63 5.47
C GLN A 407 13.45 1.18 5.69
N ASN A 408 14.62 0.82 5.16
CA ASN A 408 15.22 -0.48 5.43
C ASN A 408 15.50 -0.68 6.93
N PHE A 409 16.04 0.34 7.61
CA PHE A 409 16.27 0.31 9.06
C PHE A 409 14.95 0.14 9.82
N GLU A 410 13.94 0.94 9.51
CA GLU A 410 12.61 0.89 10.11
C GLU A 410 11.97 -0.50 9.99
N TYR A 411 11.98 -1.10 8.80
CA TYR A 411 11.44 -2.44 8.58
C TYR A 411 12.20 -3.50 9.37
N LYS A 412 13.53 -3.43 9.40
CA LYS A 412 14.37 -4.36 10.16
C LYS A 412 14.11 -4.25 11.66
N MET A 413 14.02 -3.04 12.20
CA MET A 413 13.72 -2.84 13.63
C MET A 413 12.33 -3.32 14.01
N SER A 414 11.32 -3.06 13.18
CA SER A 414 9.97 -3.58 13.40
C SER A 414 9.94 -5.12 13.41
N ASN A 415 10.69 -5.77 12.51
CA ASN A 415 10.77 -7.23 12.43
C ASN A 415 11.60 -7.86 13.58
N ILE A 416 12.52 -7.11 14.20
CA ILE A 416 13.38 -7.60 15.29
C ILE A 416 12.75 -7.33 16.67
N LEU A 417 12.10 -6.20 16.86
CA LEU A 417 11.58 -5.77 18.17
C LEU A 417 10.04 -5.80 18.24
N ASP A 418 9.33 -5.09 17.35
CA ASP A 418 7.89 -4.86 17.50
C ASP A 418 7.07 -6.13 17.24
N LYS A 419 7.24 -6.77 16.09
CA LYS A 419 6.50 -8.00 15.75
C LYS A 419 6.79 -9.16 16.71
N PRO A 420 8.02 -9.39 17.17
CA PRO A 420 8.29 -10.37 18.22
C PRO A 420 7.60 -10.06 19.54
N LEU A 421 7.59 -8.80 19.99
CA LEU A 421 6.86 -8.38 21.19
C LEU A 421 5.37 -8.72 21.06
N GLU A 422 4.70 -8.23 20.02
CA GLU A 422 3.29 -8.47 19.77
C GLU A 422 2.96 -9.96 19.60
N SER A 423 3.82 -10.70 18.89
CA SER A 423 3.68 -12.15 18.74
C SER A 423 3.81 -12.89 20.07
N SER A 424 4.59 -12.38 21.03
CA SER A 424 4.71 -12.95 22.37
C SER A 424 3.40 -12.86 23.15
N PHE A 425 2.65 -11.79 22.98
CA PHE A 425 1.32 -11.60 23.53
C PHE A 425 0.24 -12.36 22.74
N GLY A 426 0.57 -12.79 21.51
CA GLY A 426 -0.32 -13.52 20.60
C GLY A 426 -1.35 -12.64 19.91
N TYR A 427 -1.17 -11.33 19.92
CA TYR A 427 -1.91 -10.35 19.16
C TYR A 427 -0.94 -9.44 18.42
N VAL A 428 -0.80 -9.65 17.12
CA VAL A 428 -0.02 -8.80 16.22
C VAL A 428 -0.96 -7.75 15.65
N SER A 429 -0.66 -6.48 15.93
CA SER A 429 -1.55 -5.34 15.60
C SER A 429 -1.73 -5.14 14.10
N VAL A 430 -0.77 -5.59 13.29
CA VAL A 430 -0.82 -5.57 11.83
C VAL A 430 -0.16 -6.80 11.21
N LEU A 431 -0.93 -7.52 10.42
CA LEU A 431 -0.44 -8.53 9.49
C LEU A 431 -0.46 -7.88 8.10
N PRO A 432 0.68 -7.38 7.58
CA PRO A 432 0.69 -6.57 6.37
C PRO A 432 0.10 -7.31 5.18
N GLY A 433 -0.86 -6.70 4.46
CA GLY A 433 -1.50 -7.30 3.29
C GLY A 433 -0.53 -7.64 2.16
N ALA A 434 0.66 -7.03 2.18
CA ALA A 434 1.73 -7.35 1.23
C ALA A 434 2.33 -8.75 1.43
N PHE A 435 2.33 -9.29 2.66
CA PHE A 435 2.80 -10.65 2.94
C PHE A 435 2.24 -11.17 4.26
N SER A 436 1.05 -11.73 4.22
CA SER A 436 0.35 -12.29 5.37
C SER A 436 -0.38 -13.58 5.01
N ALA A 437 -0.80 -14.32 6.02
CA ALA A 437 -1.58 -15.53 5.86
C ALA A 437 -2.66 -15.61 6.94
N TYR A 438 -3.80 -16.19 6.59
CA TYR A 438 -4.95 -16.33 7.47
C TYR A 438 -5.54 -17.73 7.34
N ARG A 439 -5.99 -18.29 8.46
CA ARG A 439 -6.84 -19.48 8.46
C ARG A 439 -8.23 -19.09 7.97
N PHE A 440 -8.69 -19.70 6.89
CA PHE A 440 -9.92 -19.27 6.21
C PHE A 440 -11.15 -19.29 7.15
N ARG A 441 -11.32 -20.36 7.93
CA ARG A 441 -12.43 -20.46 8.89
C ARG A 441 -12.36 -19.40 10.01
N ALA A 442 -11.16 -18.93 10.36
CA ALA A 442 -10.99 -17.93 11.40
C ALA A 442 -11.50 -16.56 10.99
N ILE A 443 -11.24 -16.17 9.74
CA ILE A 443 -11.66 -14.86 9.22
C ILE A 443 -13.14 -14.80 8.84
N GLN A 444 -13.81 -15.92 8.63
CA GLN A 444 -15.23 -15.96 8.29
C GLN A 444 -16.12 -15.36 9.37
N GLY A 445 -17.26 -14.78 8.97
CA GLY A 445 -18.22 -14.11 9.83
C GLY A 445 -17.77 -12.69 10.19
N ARG A 446 -17.92 -12.29 11.45
CA ARG A 446 -17.70 -10.91 11.91
C ARG A 446 -16.37 -10.27 11.45
N PRO A 447 -15.20 -10.96 11.45
CA PRO A 447 -13.96 -10.33 10.99
C PRO A 447 -14.03 -9.84 9.53
N LEU A 448 -14.54 -10.68 8.60
CA LEU A 448 -14.73 -10.28 7.21
C LEU A 448 -15.88 -9.28 7.04
N GLU A 449 -16.95 -9.37 7.81
CA GLU A 449 -18.05 -8.40 7.76
C GLU A 449 -17.56 -7.01 8.12
N GLN A 450 -16.83 -6.85 9.22
CA GLN A 450 -16.24 -5.57 9.60
C GLN A 450 -15.19 -5.07 8.59
N TYR A 451 -14.40 -5.97 8.05
CA TYR A 451 -13.43 -5.66 7.00
C TYR A 451 -14.10 -5.08 5.75
N PHE A 452 -15.20 -5.69 5.30
CA PHE A 452 -15.91 -5.28 4.10
C PHE A 452 -16.80 -4.06 4.26
N HIS A 453 -17.00 -3.53 5.47
CA HIS A 453 -17.64 -2.23 5.65
C HIS A 453 -16.90 -1.09 4.90
N GLY A 454 -15.59 -1.27 4.62
CA GLY A 454 -14.80 -0.37 3.80
C GLY A 454 -14.92 -0.55 2.28
N ASP A 455 -15.71 -1.53 1.81
CA ASP A 455 -15.91 -1.75 0.37
C ASP A 455 -16.88 -0.71 -0.21
N HIS A 456 -16.39 0.06 -1.18
CA HIS A 456 -17.18 1.09 -1.87
C HIS A 456 -18.38 0.51 -2.64
N SER A 457 -18.26 -0.71 -3.15
CA SER A 457 -19.36 -1.37 -3.87
C SER A 457 -20.52 -1.81 -2.96
N LEU A 458 -20.28 -1.92 -1.66
CA LEU A 458 -21.28 -2.22 -0.65
C LEU A 458 -21.86 -0.98 0.04
N ALA A 459 -21.31 0.21 -0.24
CA ALA A 459 -21.61 1.42 0.51
C ALA A 459 -23.09 1.74 0.56
N ASP A 460 -23.79 1.65 -0.58
CA ASP A 460 -25.22 1.95 -0.67
C ASP A 460 -26.05 0.86 0.05
N ARG A 461 -25.67 -0.40 -0.06
CA ARG A 461 -26.36 -1.54 0.60
C ARG A 461 -26.19 -1.49 2.13
N LEU A 462 -25.05 -1.04 2.63
CA LEU A 462 -24.76 -0.94 4.06
C LEU A 462 -25.26 0.37 4.70
N GLY A 463 -25.59 1.37 3.90
CA GLY A 463 -26.10 2.67 4.36
C GLY A 463 -25.16 3.35 5.37
N PRO A 464 -25.64 3.71 6.60
CA PRO A 464 -24.79 4.37 7.61
C PRO A 464 -23.55 3.58 8.04
N LYS A 465 -23.58 2.25 7.91
CA LYS A 465 -22.45 1.36 8.24
C LYS A 465 -21.45 1.21 7.09
N GLY A 466 -21.83 1.62 5.88
CA GLY A 466 -20.94 1.62 4.73
C GLY A 466 -20.04 2.85 4.67
N ILE A 467 -18.99 2.78 3.85
CA ILE A 467 -17.94 3.80 3.78
C ILE A 467 -18.47 5.22 3.50
N TYR A 468 -19.59 5.38 2.78
CA TYR A 468 -20.18 6.70 2.52
C TYR A 468 -20.91 7.29 3.72
N GLY A 469 -21.53 6.45 4.57
CA GLY A 469 -22.26 6.89 5.78
C GLY A 469 -21.39 7.08 7.01
N MET A 470 -20.14 6.60 7.01
CA MET A 470 -19.24 6.69 8.16
C MET A 470 -18.68 8.08 8.37
N ASN A 471 -18.35 8.40 9.63
CA ASN A 471 -17.56 9.58 9.95
C ASN A 471 -16.11 9.45 9.44
N ILE A 472 -15.40 10.58 9.33
CA ILE A 472 -14.06 10.62 8.74
C ILE A 472 -13.03 9.81 9.54
N PHE A 473 -13.16 9.74 10.85
CA PHE A 473 -12.27 8.96 11.70
C PHE A 473 -12.37 7.47 11.39
N THR A 474 -13.60 6.95 11.29
CA THR A 474 -13.86 5.57 10.89
C THR A 474 -13.42 5.28 9.45
N LYS A 475 -13.60 6.25 8.53
CA LYS A 475 -13.10 6.11 7.15
C LYS A 475 -11.57 5.94 7.10
N ASN A 476 -10.83 6.70 7.93
CA ASN A 476 -9.38 6.56 8.00
C ASN A 476 -8.92 5.18 8.49
N MET A 477 -9.70 4.52 9.33
CA MET A 477 -9.40 3.16 9.78
C MET A 477 -9.27 2.18 8.61
N PHE A 478 -10.06 2.36 7.54
CA PHE A 478 -10.01 1.50 6.34
C PHE A 478 -8.85 1.81 5.39
N LEU A 479 -8.04 2.84 5.67
CA LEU A 479 -6.75 3.03 4.99
C LEU A 479 -5.66 2.06 5.50
N ALA A 480 -5.91 1.41 6.63
CA ALA A 480 -5.10 0.35 7.23
C ALA A 480 -6.01 -0.84 7.59
N GLU A 481 -6.72 -1.35 6.61
CA GLU A 481 -7.73 -2.40 6.71
C GLU A 481 -7.21 -3.67 7.39
N ASP A 482 -5.93 -3.98 7.22
CA ASP A 482 -5.25 -5.12 7.83
C ASP A 482 -5.36 -5.12 9.35
N ARG A 483 -5.32 -3.93 9.98
CA ARG A 483 -5.39 -3.79 11.44
C ARG A 483 -6.78 -4.11 11.99
N ILE A 484 -7.82 -3.75 11.24
CA ILE A 484 -9.21 -4.08 11.62
C ILE A 484 -9.37 -5.60 11.64
N LEU A 485 -8.92 -6.26 10.57
CA LEU A 485 -8.98 -7.71 10.45
C LEU A 485 -8.24 -8.41 11.59
N CYS A 486 -7.06 -7.90 11.97
CA CYS A 486 -6.28 -8.44 13.09
C CYS A 486 -7.02 -8.32 14.42
N PHE A 487 -7.62 -7.15 14.70
CA PHE A 487 -8.35 -6.93 15.95
C PHE A 487 -9.61 -7.78 16.04
N GLU A 488 -10.45 -7.75 15.01
CA GLU A 488 -11.71 -8.52 14.96
C GLU A 488 -11.47 -10.03 15.02
N LEU A 489 -10.35 -10.50 14.48
CA LEU A 489 -9.94 -11.89 14.57
C LEU A 489 -9.58 -12.27 16.01
N ALA A 490 -8.81 -11.43 16.72
CA ALA A 490 -8.45 -11.66 18.11
C ALA A 490 -9.66 -11.54 19.05
N ALA A 491 -10.61 -10.64 18.74
CA ALA A 491 -11.81 -10.38 19.53
C ALA A 491 -13.00 -11.28 19.15
N LYS A 492 -12.81 -12.25 18.26
CA LYS A 492 -13.91 -13.09 17.77
C LYS A 492 -14.58 -13.86 18.90
N LYS A 493 -15.91 -13.69 19.02
CA LYS A 493 -16.72 -14.24 20.12
C LYS A 493 -16.60 -15.75 20.22
N ASN A 494 -16.42 -16.27 21.44
CA ASN A 494 -16.32 -17.69 21.80
C ASN A 494 -15.16 -18.45 21.13
N GLU A 495 -14.26 -17.75 20.42
CA GLU A 495 -13.10 -18.35 19.76
C GLU A 495 -11.80 -17.76 20.33
N ARG A 496 -10.70 -18.52 20.23
CA ARG A 496 -9.40 -18.12 20.81
C ARG A 496 -8.27 -18.05 19.77
N TRP A 497 -8.51 -17.28 18.72
CA TRP A 497 -7.53 -17.13 17.65
C TRP A 497 -6.31 -16.36 18.10
N THR A 498 -5.16 -16.79 17.63
CA THR A 498 -3.88 -16.15 17.89
C THR A 498 -3.32 -15.57 16.60
N LEU A 499 -2.55 -14.51 16.73
CA LEU A 499 -1.76 -13.93 15.66
C LEU A 499 -0.27 -14.08 15.96
N THR A 500 0.55 -14.38 14.96
CA THR A 500 1.98 -14.61 15.18
C THR A 500 2.84 -14.08 14.03
N TYR A 501 4.07 -13.76 14.39
CA TYR A 501 5.14 -13.44 13.45
C TYR A 501 5.99 -14.69 13.17
N VAL A 502 6.28 -14.97 11.91
CA VAL A 502 7.02 -16.15 11.45
C VAL A 502 8.35 -15.71 10.84
N LYS A 503 9.38 -15.56 11.66
CA LYS A 503 10.71 -15.06 11.24
C LYS A 503 11.34 -15.78 10.04
N PRO A 504 11.30 -17.12 9.87
CA PRO A 504 11.93 -17.78 8.74
C PRO A 504 11.22 -17.52 7.41
N SER A 505 9.98 -17.06 7.44
CA SER A 505 9.23 -16.63 6.28
C SER A 505 9.62 -15.21 5.92
N LYS A 506 10.21 -14.99 4.75
CA LYS A 506 10.75 -13.68 4.32
C LYS A 506 10.16 -13.28 2.98
N ALA A 507 9.94 -11.98 2.80
CA ALA A 507 9.55 -11.41 1.52
C ALA A 507 10.23 -10.05 1.30
N GLU A 508 10.57 -9.77 0.05
CA GLU A 508 11.21 -8.55 -0.38
C GLU A 508 10.20 -7.70 -1.16
N THR A 509 10.02 -6.44 -0.77
CA THR A 509 9.08 -5.51 -1.39
C THR A 509 9.77 -4.24 -1.85
N ASP A 510 9.22 -3.58 -2.85
CA ASP A 510 9.67 -2.26 -3.26
C ASP A 510 9.27 -1.21 -2.22
N VAL A 511 10.04 -0.13 -2.16
CA VAL A 511 9.81 0.99 -1.24
C VAL A 511 9.95 2.30 -2.00
N PRO A 512 9.23 3.36 -1.57
CA PRO A 512 9.35 4.69 -2.17
C PRO A 512 10.79 5.20 -2.18
N GLU A 513 11.24 5.65 -3.34
CA GLU A 513 12.57 6.24 -3.53
C GLU A 513 12.53 7.76 -3.50
N GLN A 514 11.37 8.38 -3.73
CA GLN A 514 11.15 9.82 -3.75
C GLN A 514 10.38 10.28 -2.51
N ALA A 515 10.71 11.47 -2.00
CA ALA A 515 10.06 12.07 -0.84
C ALA A 515 8.54 12.21 -1.01
N ALA A 516 8.08 12.65 -2.17
CA ALA A 516 6.66 12.83 -2.46
C ALA A 516 5.85 11.52 -2.40
N GLU A 517 6.44 10.42 -2.88
CA GLU A 517 5.83 9.09 -2.81
C GLU A 517 5.80 8.57 -1.37
N LEU A 518 6.90 8.78 -0.62
CA LEU A 518 6.99 8.41 0.79
C LEU A 518 5.94 9.14 1.63
N ILE A 519 5.81 10.46 1.46
CA ILE A 519 4.82 11.29 2.17
C ILE A 519 3.41 10.78 1.88
N GLY A 520 3.07 10.54 0.60
CA GLY A 520 1.77 10.03 0.19
C GLY A 520 1.45 8.64 0.75
N GLN A 521 2.44 7.73 0.78
CA GLN A 521 2.30 6.40 1.37
C GLN A 521 2.11 6.50 2.90
N ARG A 522 2.94 7.31 3.58
CA ARG A 522 2.91 7.47 5.04
C ARG A 522 1.65 8.16 5.54
N ARG A 523 1.06 9.08 4.79
CA ARG A 523 -0.26 9.66 5.12
C ARG A 523 -1.28 8.55 5.42
N ARG A 524 -1.41 7.58 4.53
CA ARG A 524 -2.35 6.46 4.69
C ARG A 524 -2.01 5.61 5.91
N TRP A 525 -0.74 5.25 6.06
CA TRP A 525 -0.30 4.38 7.14
C TRP A 525 -0.43 5.03 8.52
N LEU A 526 -0.06 6.30 8.65
CA LEU A 526 -0.11 7.03 9.93
C LEU A 526 -1.55 7.29 10.36
N ASN A 527 -2.39 7.83 9.46
CA ASN A 527 -3.79 8.11 9.76
C ASN A 527 -4.58 6.82 10.03
N GLY A 528 -4.38 5.80 9.20
CA GLY A 528 -5.03 4.50 9.38
C GLY A 528 -4.58 3.80 10.66
N SER A 529 -3.28 3.83 10.99
CA SER A 529 -2.75 3.26 12.23
C SER A 529 -3.27 3.96 13.48
N PHE A 530 -3.32 5.30 13.45
CA PHE A 530 -3.86 6.09 14.54
C PHE A 530 -5.34 5.73 14.80
N ALA A 531 -6.15 5.76 13.74
CA ALA A 531 -7.57 5.42 13.84
C ALA A 531 -7.80 3.98 14.32
N ALA A 532 -7.05 3.01 13.78
CA ALA A 532 -7.15 1.60 14.17
C ALA A 532 -6.67 1.34 15.61
N SER A 533 -5.65 2.07 16.08
CA SER A 533 -5.17 1.96 17.47
C SER A 533 -6.22 2.46 18.46
N VAL A 534 -6.84 3.60 18.17
CA VAL A 534 -7.95 4.11 18.99
C VAL A 534 -9.14 3.16 18.95
N TYR A 535 -9.49 2.61 17.77
CA TYR A 535 -10.55 1.62 17.64
C TYR A 535 -10.29 0.39 18.52
N ALA A 536 -9.08 -0.16 18.49
CA ALA A 536 -8.71 -1.32 19.28
C ALA A 536 -8.76 -1.04 20.80
N LEU A 537 -8.41 0.16 21.24
CA LEU A 537 -8.50 0.58 22.65
C LEU A 537 -9.96 0.77 23.10
N VAL A 538 -10.80 1.42 22.28
CA VAL A 538 -12.23 1.62 22.57
C VAL A 538 -12.98 0.30 22.64
N HIS A 539 -12.66 -0.65 21.74
CA HIS A 539 -13.29 -1.97 21.69
C HIS A 539 -12.53 -3.03 22.49
N PHE A 540 -11.59 -2.64 23.33
CA PHE A 540 -10.78 -3.59 24.11
C PHE A 540 -11.62 -4.59 24.91
N PHE A 541 -12.76 -4.16 25.45
CA PHE A 541 -13.67 -5.01 26.23
C PHE A 541 -14.35 -6.11 25.41
N ASP A 542 -14.34 -6.04 24.06
CA ASP A 542 -14.80 -7.14 23.22
C ASP A 542 -13.91 -8.39 23.33
N LEU A 543 -12.64 -8.23 23.71
CA LEU A 543 -11.73 -9.34 23.98
C LEU A 543 -12.22 -10.24 25.12
N TYR A 544 -13.00 -9.74 26.09
CA TYR A 544 -13.60 -10.54 27.15
C TYR A 544 -14.72 -11.46 26.65
N LYS A 545 -15.29 -11.18 25.48
CA LYS A 545 -16.29 -12.02 24.83
C LYS A 545 -15.66 -13.17 24.06
N SER A 546 -14.35 -13.14 23.87
CA SER A 546 -13.58 -14.19 23.21
C SER A 546 -13.33 -15.39 24.13
N GLY A 547 -12.82 -16.49 23.57
CA GLY A 547 -12.46 -17.70 24.33
C GLY A 547 -11.05 -17.68 24.91
N HIS A 548 -10.42 -16.52 25.08
CA HIS A 548 -9.05 -16.42 25.60
C HIS A 548 -8.98 -16.74 27.09
N GLY A 549 -7.93 -17.49 27.51
CA GLY A 549 -7.71 -17.80 28.92
C GLY A 549 -7.14 -16.61 29.70
N ILE A 550 -7.26 -16.68 31.05
CA ILE A 550 -6.89 -15.60 32.00
C ILE A 550 -5.44 -15.12 31.80
N PHE A 551 -4.48 -16.01 31.66
CA PHE A 551 -3.07 -15.64 31.46
C PHE A 551 -2.88 -14.81 30.17
N ARG A 552 -3.58 -15.17 29.11
CA ARG A 552 -3.49 -14.43 27.88
C ARG A 552 -4.16 -13.06 28.00
N MET A 553 -5.32 -12.98 28.65
CA MET A 553 -5.99 -11.71 28.94
C MET A 553 -5.08 -10.77 29.72
N PHE A 554 -4.32 -11.28 30.69
CA PHE A 554 -3.32 -10.49 31.43
C PHE A 554 -2.26 -9.88 30.49
N PHE A 555 -1.69 -10.67 29.57
CA PHE A 555 -0.73 -10.14 28.60
C PHE A 555 -1.35 -9.16 27.60
N LEU A 556 -2.61 -9.35 27.21
CA LEU A 556 -3.32 -8.39 26.36
C LEU A 556 -3.56 -7.06 27.08
N HIS A 557 -3.76 -7.05 28.40
CA HIS A 557 -3.82 -5.80 29.18
C HIS A 557 -2.48 -5.09 29.21
N ILE A 558 -1.37 -5.81 29.40
CA ILE A 558 -0.02 -5.22 29.32
C ILE A 558 0.20 -4.59 27.93
N GLN A 559 -0.19 -5.29 26.88
CA GLN A 559 -0.11 -4.75 25.51
C GLN A 559 -0.98 -3.51 25.31
N ALA A 560 -2.21 -3.51 25.85
CA ALA A 560 -3.09 -2.36 25.78
C ALA A 560 -2.48 -1.14 26.52
N LEU A 561 -1.96 -1.34 27.73
CA LEU A 561 -1.27 -0.28 28.49
C LEU A 561 -0.05 0.25 27.71
N TYR A 562 0.78 -0.64 27.16
CA TYR A 562 1.91 -0.27 26.31
C TYR A 562 1.44 0.58 25.10
N ASN A 563 0.35 0.18 24.44
CA ASN A 563 -0.21 0.92 23.30
C ASN A 563 -0.74 2.30 23.72
N VAL A 564 -1.38 2.43 24.90
CA VAL A 564 -1.83 3.73 25.42
C VAL A 564 -0.64 4.65 25.65
N VAL A 565 0.39 4.17 26.35
CA VAL A 565 1.60 4.98 26.62
C VAL A 565 2.26 5.38 25.29
N SER A 566 2.42 4.45 24.35
CA SER A 566 3.00 4.73 23.04
C SER A 566 2.18 5.75 22.25
N LEU A 567 0.85 5.70 22.33
CA LEU A 567 -0.04 6.64 21.66
C LEU A 567 0.12 8.06 22.23
N VAL A 568 0.21 8.19 23.58
CA VAL A 568 0.45 9.47 24.25
C VAL A 568 1.79 10.08 23.83
N PHE A 569 2.87 9.27 23.82
CA PHE A 569 4.19 9.75 23.35
C PHE A 569 4.17 10.15 21.87
N SER A 570 3.45 9.41 21.01
CA SER A 570 3.28 9.77 19.60
C SER A 570 2.49 11.07 19.42
N TRP A 571 1.51 11.35 20.27
CA TRP A 571 0.73 12.58 20.24
C TRP A 571 1.61 13.81 20.53
N PHE A 572 2.48 13.70 21.53
CA PHE A 572 3.38 14.78 21.93
C PHE A 572 4.75 14.75 21.21
N ALA A 573 4.88 13.97 20.14
CA ALA A 573 6.17 13.80 19.46
C ALA A 573 6.76 15.11 18.90
N LEU A 574 5.92 16.05 18.45
CA LEU A 574 6.39 17.37 17.97
C LEU A 574 7.08 18.15 19.07
N ALA A 575 6.42 18.29 20.22
CA ALA A 575 6.98 19.00 21.37
C ALA A 575 8.20 18.29 21.93
N ASN A 576 8.14 16.96 22.05
CA ASN A 576 9.26 16.16 22.58
C ASN A 576 10.52 16.30 21.71
N LEU A 577 10.38 16.29 20.38
CA LEU A 577 11.54 16.49 19.49
C LEU A 577 12.10 17.91 19.56
N TRP A 578 11.22 18.91 19.57
CA TRP A 578 11.62 20.29 19.71
C TRP A 578 12.38 20.52 21.02
N LEU A 579 11.79 20.12 22.16
CA LEU A 579 12.38 20.26 23.48
C LEU A 579 13.70 19.49 23.60
N THR A 580 13.77 18.27 23.05
CA THR A 580 15.02 17.49 23.03
C THR A 580 16.11 18.22 22.25
N PHE A 581 15.76 18.79 21.09
CA PHE A 581 16.70 19.55 20.28
C PHE A 581 17.18 20.80 21.02
N SER A 582 16.24 21.64 21.50
CA SER A 582 16.52 22.92 22.20
C SER A 582 17.37 22.72 23.46
N ILE A 583 17.03 21.76 24.31
CA ILE A 583 17.73 21.47 25.56
C ILE A 583 19.15 20.93 25.29
N ILE A 584 19.29 19.94 24.38
CA ILE A 584 20.58 19.27 24.18
C ILE A 584 21.64 20.22 23.60
N ILE A 585 21.26 21.07 22.63
CA ILE A 585 22.24 21.99 22.03
C ILE A 585 22.73 23.07 22.99
N GLU A 586 21.99 23.36 24.06
CA GLU A 586 22.38 24.31 25.10
C GLU A 586 23.16 23.68 26.25
N LEU A 587 23.09 22.38 26.43
CA LEU A 587 23.83 21.69 27.50
C LEU A 587 25.36 21.78 27.33
N LEU A 588 25.90 21.79 26.12
CA LEU A 588 27.35 21.92 25.89
C LEU A 588 27.92 23.29 26.28
N PRO A 589 27.33 24.42 25.83
CA PRO A 589 27.76 25.75 26.31
C PRO A 589 27.68 25.92 27.82
N ASN A 590 26.66 25.36 28.46
CA ASN A 590 26.53 25.38 29.92
C ASN A 590 27.64 24.63 30.66
N GLN A 591 28.36 23.72 29.98
CA GLN A 591 29.55 23.02 30.47
C GLN A 591 30.86 23.68 30.00
N ALA A 592 30.80 24.92 29.53
CA ALA A 592 31.93 25.69 28.99
C ALA A 592 32.59 25.05 27.74
N ILE A 593 31.83 24.32 26.96
CA ILE A 593 32.32 23.71 25.70
C ILE A 593 31.63 24.41 24.53
N TYR A 594 32.45 25.16 23.78
CA TYR A 594 31.97 26.00 22.71
C TYR A 594 32.30 25.40 21.34
N VAL A 595 31.29 24.83 20.67
CA VAL A 595 31.45 24.15 19.36
C VAL A 595 31.95 25.12 18.29
N PHE A 596 31.60 26.40 18.38
CA PHE A 596 31.95 27.43 17.40
C PHE A 596 33.00 28.43 17.93
N GLY A 597 33.83 27.99 18.88
CA GLY A 597 35.01 28.71 19.37
C GLY A 597 34.79 29.63 20.57
N THR A 598 33.69 30.43 20.62
CA THR A 598 33.35 31.31 21.74
C THR A 598 31.93 31.06 22.24
N ASN A 599 31.66 31.46 23.49
CA ASN A 599 30.32 31.34 24.09
C ASN A 599 29.30 32.16 23.29
N GLU A 600 29.61 33.40 22.97
CA GLU A 600 28.66 34.26 22.24
C GLU A 600 28.30 33.74 20.85
N ILE A 601 29.31 33.32 20.07
CA ILE A 601 29.06 32.75 18.73
C ILE A 601 28.23 31.45 18.84
N THR A 602 28.59 30.58 19.78
CA THR A 602 27.86 29.30 19.97
C THR A 602 26.40 29.55 20.36
N HIS A 603 26.15 30.49 21.26
CA HIS A 603 24.78 30.88 21.64
C HIS A 603 23.97 31.40 20.46
N TRP A 604 24.50 32.35 19.68
CA TRP A 604 23.83 32.91 18.52
C TRP A 604 23.55 31.84 17.43
N VAL A 605 24.47 30.92 17.22
CA VAL A 605 24.29 29.83 16.27
C VAL A 605 23.20 28.85 16.77
N ASN A 606 23.20 28.52 18.05
CA ASN A 606 22.17 27.67 18.65
C ASN A 606 20.77 28.32 18.51
N GLU A 607 20.67 29.63 18.81
CA GLU A 607 19.43 30.38 18.64
C GLU A 607 18.98 30.38 17.16
N ALA A 608 19.90 30.60 16.22
CA ALA A 608 19.61 30.54 14.80
C ALA A 608 19.11 29.15 14.39
N PHE A 609 19.67 28.06 14.93
CA PHE A 609 19.24 26.71 14.65
C PHE A 609 17.87 26.40 15.26
N LYS A 610 17.53 26.92 16.45
CA LYS A 610 16.18 26.80 17.02
C LYS A 610 15.15 27.50 16.12
N TRP A 611 15.43 28.73 15.69
CA TRP A 611 14.53 29.46 14.81
C TRP A 611 14.41 28.77 13.45
N LEU A 612 15.49 28.25 12.89
CA LEU A 612 15.49 27.50 11.65
C LEU A 612 14.58 26.27 11.76
N TYR A 613 14.66 25.52 12.87
CA TYR A 613 13.80 24.38 13.15
C TYR A 613 12.33 24.78 13.13
N LEU A 614 11.96 25.85 13.89
CA LEU A 614 10.58 26.31 14.02
C LEU A 614 10.01 26.88 12.73
N VAL A 615 10.81 27.64 11.97
CA VAL A 615 10.40 28.19 10.69
C VAL A 615 10.10 27.07 9.69
N PHE A 616 10.97 26.06 9.63
CA PHE A 616 10.71 24.91 8.77
C PHE A 616 9.55 24.04 9.26
N LEU A 617 9.29 23.95 10.56
CA LEU A 617 8.10 23.31 11.09
C LEU A 617 6.83 24.07 10.68
N ALA A 618 6.81 25.38 10.83
CA ALA A 618 5.69 26.23 10.38
C ALA A 618 5.47 26.08 8.86
N LEU A 619 6.56 26.08 8.07
CA LEU A 619 6.50 25.85 6.63
C LEU A 619 5.81 24.51 6.29
N GLN A 620 6.06 23.44 7.07
CA GLN A 620 5.39 22.16 6.83
C GLN A 620 3.88 22.23 7.04
N PHE A 621 3.41 22.97 8.06
CA PHE A 621 1.98 23.18 8.21
C PHE A 621 1.37 23.94 7.03
N VAL A 622 2.07 24.97 6.51
CA VAL A 622 1.63 25.73 5.33
C VAL A 622 1.59 24.82 4.08
N LEU A 623 2.66 24.06 3.81
CA LEU A 623 2.74 23.14 2.68
C LEU A 623 1.68 22.03 2.74
N ALA A 624 1.30 21.61 3.96
CA ALA A 624 0.29 20.58 4.16
C ALA A 624 -1.16 21.05 3.96
N LEU A 625 -1.42 22.36 3.85
CA LEU A 625 -2.78 22.95 3.79
C LEU A 625 -3.50 22.77 2.44
N GLY A 626 -3.14 21.80 1.63
CA GLY A 626 -3.87 21.47 0.42
C GLY A 626 -2.98 21.17 -0.79
N ASN A 627 -1.67 21.37 -0.68
CA ASN A 627 -0.72 21.05 -1.76
C ASN A 627 -0.42 19.56 -1.81
N ARG A 628 -0.42 19.00 -3.01
CA ARG A 628 0.02 17.62 -3.21
C ARG A 628 1.55 17.56 -3.15
N PRO A 629 2.15 16.56 -2.47
CA PRO A 629 3.61 16.44 -2.36
C PRO A 629 4.33 16.39 -3.71
N LYS A 630 3.69 15.87 -4.73
CA LYS A 630 4.24 15.82 -6.10
C LYS A 630 4.40 17.21 -6.74
N GLY A 631 3.56 18.18 -6.37
CA GLY A 631 3.67 19.58 -6.85
C GLY A 631 4.80 20.35 -6.18
N GLU A 632 5.10 20.04 -4.91
CA GLU A 632 6.05 20.80 -4.07
C GLU A 632 7.30 19.97 -3.74
N ARG A 633 7.82 19.21 -4.72
CA ARG A 633 8.95 18.28 -4.52
C ARG A 633 10.19 18.98 -3.95
N MET A 634 10.51 20.17 -4.45
CA MET A 634 11.67 20.94 -4.02
C MET A 634 11.57 21.39 -2.56
N ALA A 635 10.42 21.95 -2.16
CA ALA A 635 10.19 22.41 -0.80
C ALA A 635 10.33 21.26 0.21
N TYR A 636 9.73 20.10 -0.08
CA TYR A 636 9.89 18.92 0.77
C TYR A 636 11.32 18.39 0.79
N ALA A 637 12.02 18.35 -0.34
CA ALA A 637 13.41 17.90 -0.39
C ALA A 637 14.33 18.81 0.42
N ILE A 638 14.21 20.15 0.26
CA ILE A 638 14.96 21.12 1.06
C ILE A 638 14.69 20.93 2.55
N THR A 639 13.44 20.76 2.95
CA THR A 639 13.09 20.53 4.35
C THR A 639 13.72 19.27 4.93
N LEU A 640 13.73 18.17 4.17
CA LEU A 640 14.38 16.92 4.59
C LEU A 640 15.88 17.13 4.83
N TRP A 641 16.56 17.89 3.96
CA TRP A 641 17.97 18.20 4.11
C TRP A 641 18.24 19.13 5.30
N VAL A 642 17.39 20.13 5.52
CA VAL A 642 17.52 21.04 6.69
C VAL A 642 17.37 20.26 7.98
N TYR A 643 16.33 19.42 8.11
CA TYR A 643 16.18 18.58 9.30
C TYR A 643 17.30 17.55 9.45
N ALA A 644 17.84 17.01 8.36
CA ALA A 644 18.99 16.12 8.43
C ALA A 644 20.24 16.83 8.94
N PHE A 645 20.47 18.08 8.51
CA PHE A 645 21.55 18.92 9.01
C PHE A 645 21.40 19.24 10.51
N LEU A 646 20.21 19.66 10.94
CA LEU A 646 19.91 19.91 12.36
C LEU A 646 20.06 18.63 13.21
N ALA A 647 19.62 17.49 12.69
CA ALA A 647 19.81 16.19 13.33
C ALA A 647 21.28 15.79 13.44
N LEU A 648 22.09 16.09 12.44
CA LEU A 648 23.55 15.87 12.50
C LEU A 648 24.18 16.68 13.61
N TYR A 649 23.82 17.96 13.71
CA TYR A 649 24.29 18.83 14.78
C TYR A 649 23.87 18.29 16.16
N LEU A 650 22.61 17.90 16.32
CA LEU A 650 22.10 17.27 17.54
C LEU A 650 22.87 16.00 17.90
N LEU A 651 23.18 15.14 16.92
CA LEU A 651 23.95 13.92 17.13
C LEU A 651 25.38 14.21 17.59
N VAL A 652 26.04 15.22 17.01
CA VAL A 652 27.38 15.65 17.43
C VAL A 652 27.33 16.14 18.88
N CYS A 653 26.41 17.01 19.24
CA CYS A 653 26.24 17.49 20.61
C CYS A 653 25.95 16.34 21.59
N SER A 654 25.01 15.45 21.24
CA SER A 654 24.66 14.29 22.07
C SER A 654 25.83 13.34 22.28
N PHE A 655 26.59 13.06 21.22
CA PHE A 655 27.78 12.21 21.29
C PHE A 655 28.86 12.82 22.19
N TRP A 656 29.12 14.12 22.06
CA TRP A 656 30.07 14.84 22.89
C TRP A 656 29.66 14.85 24.36
N LEU A 657 28.41 15.17 24.66
CA LEU A 657 27.85 15.08 26.02
C LEU A 657 27.99 13.66 26.62
N THR A 658 27.80 12.63 25.78
CA THR A 658 27.98 11.24 26.19
C THR A 658 29.45 10.95 26.58
N ILE A 659 30.42 11.42 25.80
CA ILE A 659 31.86 11.26 26.12
C ILE A 659 32.19 11.93 27.47
N ILE A 660 31.73 13.17 27.67
CA ILE A 660 31.95 13.90 28.92
C ILE A 660 31.37 13.14 30.11
N ALA A 661 30.11 12.69 29.98
CA ALA A 661 29.45 11.95 31.05
C ALA A 661 30.18 10.63 31.39
N PHE A 662 30.67 9.90 30.37
CA PHE A 662 31.46 8.70 30.60
C PHE A 662 32.83 9.00 31.21
N SER A 663 33.49 10.11 30.86
CA SER A 663 34.78 10.52 31.45
C SER A 663 34.65 10.93 32.91
N ASP A 664 33.48 11.35 33.37
CA ASP A 664 33.25 11.78 34.75
C ASP A 664 32.78 10.62 35.69
N ILE A 665 32.43 9.48 35.12
CA ILE A 665 32.03 8.28 35.91
C ILE A 665 33.04 7.91 36.98
N PRO A 666 34.36 7.81 36.71
CA PRO A 666 35.34 7.45 37.72
C PRO A 666 35.38 8.42 38.93
N ASN A 667 35.14 9.71 38.68
CA ASN A 667 35.10 10.75 39.71
C ASN A 667 33.88 10.59 40.63
N GLN A 668 32.74 10.29 40.07
CA GLN A 668 31.47 10.11 40.76
C GLN A 668 31.41 8.82 41.60
N LEU A 669 32.16 7.77 41.20
CA LEU A 669 32.24 6.49 41.89
C LEU A 669 33.31 6.46 42.95
N LYS A 670 34.27 7.41 43.00
CA LYS A 670 35.33 7.48 44.02
C LYS A 670 34.71 7.53 45.41
N GLY A 671 35.06 6.55 46.27
CA GLY A 671 34.67 6.49 47.67
C GLY A 671 33.28 5.93 47.97
N LYS A 672 32.50 5.46 46.96
CA LYS A 672 31.21 4.83 47.17
C LYS A 672 31.32 3.32 47.20
N SER A 673 30.68 2.65 48.21
CA SER A 673 30.55 1.19 48.24
C SER A 673 29.66 0.72 47.09
N GLY A 674 29.77 -0.55 46.67
CA GLY A 674 29.07 -1.12 45.51
C GLY A 674 27.53 -0.91 45.54
N GLY A 675 26.90 -0.99 46.74
CA GLY A 675 25.47 -0.69 46.91
C GLY A 675 25.13 0.79 46.69
N ALA A 676 25.90 1.69 47.29
CA ALA A 676 25.72 3.14 47.15
C ALA A 676 26.08 3.63 45.73
N ALA A 677 26.96 2.93 45.03
CA ALA A 677 27.27 3.20 43.63
C ALA A 677 26.09 2.81 42.73
N LEU A 678 25.46 1.64 43.00
CA LEU A 678 24.29 1.20 42.26
C LEU A 678 23.07 2.11 42.53
N ASP A 679 22.84 2.52 43.79
CA ASP A 679 21.80 3.48 44.15
C ASP A 679 22.02 4.85 43.52
N ALA A 680 23.28 5.32 43.47
CA ALA A 680 23.61 6.57 42.75
C ALA A 680 23.40 6.47 41.26
N PHE A 681 23.52 5.27 40.70
CA PHE A 681 23.31 5.02 39.25
C PHE A 681 21.81 4.89 38.90
N ILE A 682 21.01 4.26 39.78
CA ILE A 682 19.58 4.00 39.58
C ILE A 682 18.73 5.18 40.04
N SER A 683 19.20 5.98 41.02
CA SER A 683 18.43 7.14 41.48
C SER A 683 18.32 8.15 40.35
N GLY A 684 17.06 8.46 39.95
CA GLY A 684 16.74 9.35 38.83
C GLY A 684 17.25 10.79 38.93
N SER A 685 17.95 11.10 40.06
CA SER A 685 18.60 12.39 40.32
C SER A 685 20.04 12.49 39.75
N ASN A 686 20.60 11.35 39.24
CA ASN A 686 21.96 11.41 38.71
C ASN A 686 21.97 11.56 37.19
N PRO A 687 22.45 12.66 36.62
CA PRO A 687 22.47 12.91 35.16
C PRO A 687 23.22 11.84 34.38
N VAL A 688 24.21 11.18 34.97
CA VAL A 688 24.97 10.12 34.31
C VAL A 688 24.15 8.85 34.13
N GLY A 689 23.39 8.44 35.17
CA GLY A 689 22.51 7.26 35.09
C GLY A 689 21.44 7.44 34.01
N VAL A 690 20.84 8.64 33.96
CA VAL A 690 19.83 9.02 32.93
C VAL A 690 20.44 8.97 31.53
N LEU A 691 21.65 9.51 31.33
CA LEU A 691 22.31 9.52 30.02
C LEU A 691 22.71 8.11 29.55
N ILE A 692 23.19 7.25 30.46
CA ILE A 692 23.50 5.86 30.14
C ILE A 692 22.22 5.09 29.78
N ALA A 693 21.15 5.27 30.54
CA ALA A 693 19.85 4.68 30.20
C ALA A 693 19.35 5.13 28.81
N ALA A 694 19.55 6.42 28.50
CA ALA A 694 19.21 6.96 27.17
C ALA A 694 20.06 6.35 26.06
N ALA A 695 21.39 6.31 26.24
CA ALA A 695 22.29 5.72 25.26
C ALA A 695 22.01 4.23 25.05
N PHE A 696 21.75 3.49 26.14
CA PHE A 696 21.40 2.09 26.06
C PHE A 696 20.04 1.84 25.40
N SER A 697 19.04 2.69 25.67
CA SER A 697 17.72 2.58 25.02
C SER A 697 17.76 2.90 23.54
N THR A 698 18.60 3.87 23.14
CA THR A 698 18.66 4.36 21.74
C THR A 698 19.56 3.49 20.87
N PHE A 699 20.68 3.02 21.42
CA PHE A 699 21.67 2.26 20.67
C PHE A 699 21.84 0.82 21.18
N GLY A 700 22.05 0.65 22.48
CA GLY A 700 22.40 -0.63 23.07
C GLY A 700 21.37 -1.72 22.81
N ILE A 701 20.10 -1.42 23.02
CA ILE A 701 19.00 -2.38 22.80
C ILE A 701 18.90 -2.77 21.31
N TYR A 702 19.06 -1.82 20.40
CA TYR A 702 19.00 -2.10 18.97
C TYR A 702 20.17 -2.96 18.51
N PHE A 703 21.39 -2.70 18.96
CA PHE A 703 22.55 -3.53 18.67
C PHE A 703 22.40 -4.94 19.25
N LEU A 704 22.06 -5.05 20.53
CA LEU A 704 21.90 -6.35 21.20
C LEU A 704 20.82 -7.20 20.52
N ALA A 705 19.66 -6.61 20.20
CA ALA A 705 18.59 -7.32 19.52
C ALA A 705 19.01 -7.77 18.12
N SER A 706 19.70 -6.92 17.36
CA SER A 706 20.18 -7.23 16.01
C SER A 706 21.21 -8.36 15.99
N PHE A 707 22.17 -8.36 16.92
CA PHE A 707 23.12 -9.44 17.09
C PHE A 707 22.45 -10.74 17.54
N LEU A 708 21.51 -10.68 18.48
CA LEU A 708 20.73 -11.84 18.94
C LEU A 708 19.97 -12.52 17.78
N TYR A 709 19.46 -11.71 16.86
CA TYR A 709 18.74 -12.19 15.67
C TYR A 709 19.67 -12.53 14.50
N ARG A 710 21.00 -12.38 14.66
CA ARG A 710 22.02 -12.64 13.62
C ARG A 710 21.82 -11.84 12.34
N ASP A 711 21.36 -10.61 12.48
CA ASP A 711 21.14 -9.69 11.37
C ASP A 711 21.56 -8.25 11.74
N PRO A 712 22.89 -8.00 12.00
CA PRO A 712 23.35 -6.70 12.45
C PRO A 712 23.67 -5.71 11.33
N TRP A 713 23.66 -6.13 10.05
CA TRP A 713 24.20 -5.33 8.95
C TRP A 713 23.49 -3.99 8.73
N HIS A 714 22.19 -3.92 8.99
CA HIS A 714 21.42 -2.68 8.88
C HIS A 714 21.83 -1.63 9.91
N MET A 715 22.44 -2.04 11.04
CA MET A 715 22.99 -1.11 12.03
C MET A 715 24.18 -0.31 11.48
N PHE A 716 24.95 -0.90 10.58
CA PHE A 716 26.10 -0.24 9.97
C PHE A 716 25.75 0.48 8.67
N SER A 717 24.81 -0.06 7.90
CA SER A 717 24.48 0.47 6.56
C SER A 717 23.34 1.49 6.54
N SER A 718 22.49 1.54 7.56
CA SER A 718 21.21 2.25 7.49
C SER A 718 20.86 3.07 8.74
N LEU A 719 21.54 2.84 9.89
CA LEU A 719 21.25 3.51 11.15
C LEU A 719 21.48 5.03 11.06
N LEU A 720 22.61 5.46 10.48
CA LEU A 720 22.93 6.88 10.39
C LEU A 720 21.89 7.63 9.57
N GLN A 721 21.51 7.10 8.40
CA GLN A 721 20.48 7.71 7.56
C GLN A 721 19.12 7.76 8.28
N TYR A 722 18.78 6.72 9.04
CA TYR A 722 17.57 6.71 9.86
C TYR A 722 17.59 7.80 10.92
N LEU A 723 18.69 7.96 11.66
CA LEU A 723 18.83 8.99 12.70
C LEU A 723 18.77 10.42 12.13
N LEU A 724 19.40 10.63 10.97
CA LEU A 724 19.35 11.94 10.29
C LEU A 724 17.95 12.28 9.79
N LEU A 725 17.17 11.29 9.37
CA LEU A 725 15.81 11.51 8.88
C LEU A 725 14.74 11.40 9.99
N ALA A 726 15.10 10.96 11.19
CA ALA A 726 14.14 10.76 12.29
C ALA A 726 13.29 12.01 12.60
N PRO A 727 13.82 13.25 12.66
CA PRO A 727 12.99 14.44 12.85
C PRO A 727 11.98 14.64 11.73
N SER A 728 12.33 14.29 10.49
CA SER A 728 11.45 14.44 9.34
C SER A 728 10.26 13.48 9.38
N PHE A 729 10.39 12.29 9.99
CA PHE A 729 9.25 11.38 10.19
C PHE A 729 8.16 12.04 11.04
N THR A 730 8.53 12.84 12.03
CA THR A 730 7.57 13.55 12.87
C THR A 730 7.17 14.89 12.27
N ASN A 731 8.14 15.75 11.93
CA ASN A 731 7.87 17.12 11.54
C ASN A 731 7.31 17.27 10.12
N VAL A 732 7.59 16.31 9.23
CA VAL A 732 7.08 16.34 7.84
C VAL A 732 5.95 15.33 7.66
N LEU A 733 6.21 14.04 7.94
CA LEU A 733 5.26 12.98 7.61
C LEU A 733 4.02 13.01 8.51
N ASN A 734 4.16 13.18 9.84
CA ASN A 734 3.02 13.27 10.75
C ASN A 734 2.22 14.56 10.51
N VAL A 735 2.90 15.71 10.29
CA VAL A 735 2.23 16.98 10.01
C VAL A 735 1.40 16.85 8.73
N TYR A 736 2.01 16.35 7.65
CA TYR A 736 1.28 16.13 6.41
C TYR A 736 0.10 15.16 6.59
N ALA A 737 0.30 14.06 7.31
CA ALA A 737 -0.73 13.07 7.54
C ALA A 737 -1.94 13.65 8.29
N PHE A 738 -1.73 14.31 9.42
CA PHE A 738 -2.82 14.90 10.21
C PHE A 738 -3.53 16.07 9.49
N CYS A 739 -2.79 16.93 8.82
CA CYS A 739 -3.39 18.04 8.03
C CYS A 739 -4.25 17.50 6.87
N ASN A 740 -3.96 16.31 6.36
CA ASN A 740 -4.69 15.66 5.27
C ASN A 740 -5.53 14.44 5.73
N LEU A 741 -5.98 14.43 6.98
CA LEU A 741 -6.81 13.35 7.52
C LEU A 741 -8.18 13.25 6.82
N HIS A 742 -8.68 14.33 6.22
CA HIS A 742 -9.91 14.35 5.42
C HIS A 742 -9.76 13.59 4.08
N ASP A 743 -8.54 13.44 3.58
CA ASP A 743 -8.27 12.72 2.34
C ASP A 743 -8.13 11.22 2.60
N VAL A 744 -9.21 10.48 2.39
CA VAL A 744 -9.27 9.01 2.48
C VAL A 744 -9.05 8.33 1.14
N SER A 745 -8.52 9.05 0.14
CA SER A 745 -8.22 8.44 -1.17
C SER A 745 -7.08 7.43 -1.09
N TRP A 746 -7.26 6.33 -1.79
CA TRP A 746 -6.21 5.36 -2.06
C TRP A 746 -5.37 5.88 -3.23
N GLY A 747 -4.36 6.71 -2.94
CA GLY A 747 -3.39 7.13 -3.95
C GLY A 747 -2.45 5.98 -4.28
N THR A 748 -2.72 5.25 -5.35
CA THR A 748 -1.76 4.33 -5.98
C THR A 748 -0.95 5.09 -7.04
N LYS A 749 0.23 4.57 -7.41
CA LYS A 749 1.01 5.12 -8.53
C LYS A 749 0.09 5.24 -9.76
N GLY A 750 -0.22 6.46 -10.19
CA GLY A 750 -1.05 6.72 -11.38
C GLY A 750 -2.53 7.07 -11.17
N SER A 751 -3.04 7.17 -9.93
CA SER A 751 -4.43 7.56 -9.65
C SER A 751 -4.77 9.04 -9.94
N ASP A 752 -3.82 9.81 -10.40
CA ASP A 752 -4.00 11.25 -10.72
C ASP A 752 -4.53 11.50 -12.15
N LYS A 753 -4.91 10.46 -12.88
CA LYS A 753 -5.65 10.64 -14.14
C LYS A 753 -7.12 10.88 -13.81
N ALA A 754 -7.61 12.08 -14.13
CA ALA A 754 -9.02 12.40 -14.09
C ALA A 754 -9.78 11.38 -14.97
N ASP A 755 -10.96 10.97 -14.53
CA ASP A 755 -11.83 10.10 -15.31
C ASP A 755 -12.07 10.77 -16.69
N VAL A 756 -11.52 10.15 -17.72
CA VAL A 756 -11.68 10.62 -19.10
C VAL A 756 -13.07 10.19 -19.56
N LEU A 757 -13.87 11.14 -20.00
CA LEU A 757 -15.15 10.87 -20.65
C LEU A 757 -14.97 9.87 -21.81
N PRO A 758 -15.95 8.97 -22.06
CA PRO A 758 -15.82 7.92 -23.04
C PRO A 758 -15.56 8.50 -24.44
N THR A 759 -14.43 8.13 -25.02
CA THR A 759 -14.06 8.52 -26.39
C THR A 759 -14.79 7.64 -27.41
N VAL A 760 -15.50 8.25 -28.31
CA VAL A 760 -16.11 7.57 -29.47
C VAL A 760 -14.98 7.11 -30.41
N LYS A 761 -14.84 5.78 -30.62
CA LYS A 761 -13.88 5.23 -31.59
C LYS A 761 -14.56 5.04 -32.94
N SER A 762 -14.01 5.67 -33.98
CA SER A 762 -14.41 5.42 -35.35
C SER A 762 -13.92 4.06 -35.84
N SER A 763 -14.79 3.29 -36.49
CA SER A 763 -14.42 2.07 -37.23
C SER A 763 -14.32 2.38 -38.71
N LYS A 764 -13.25 1.94 -39.38
CA LYS A 764 -13.15 2.05 -40.85
C LYS A 764 -14.05 1.00 -41.51
N GLY A 765 -15.06 1.43 -42.23
CA GLY A 765 -15.86 0.60 -43.11
C GLY A 765 -15.04 0.08 -44.30
N LYS A 766 -15.49 -1.01 -44.91
CA LYS A 766 -14.74 -1.74 -45.93
C LYS A 766 -14.65 -1.05 -47.31
N ASP A 767 -15.44 -0.01 -47.58
CA ASP A 767 -15.50 0.65 -48.87
C ASP A 767 -15.81 2.15 -48.75
N ALA A 768 -14.89 2.96 -48.27
CA ALA A 768 -14.87 4.38 -48.53
C ALA A 768 -13.72 5.08 -47.84
N ASP A 769 -13.23 6.12 -48.44
CA ASP A 769 -12.13 7.00 -48.02
C ASP A 769 -12.40 7.86 -46.77
N SER A 770 -13.47 7.60 -46.02
CA SER A 770 -13.83 8.35 -44.80
C SER A 770 -14.20 7.41 -43.66
N PRO A 771 -13.80 7.72 -42.42
CA PRO A 771 -14.16 6.94 -41.25
C PRO A 771 -15.68 7.08 -40.98
N VAL A 772 -16.38 5.95 -40.84
CA VAL A 772 -17.81 5.92 -40.50
C VAL A 772 -17.92 5.71 -38.99
N VAL A 773 -18.72 6.58 -38.36
CA VAL A 773 -19.12 6.48 -36.94
C VAL A 773 -20.56 5.98 -36.92
N GLU A 774 -20.87 4.94 -36.21
CA GLU A 774 -22.24 4.56 -35.91
C GLU A 774 -22.84 5.57 -34.93
N ASP A 775 -23.63 6.49 -35.42
CA ASP A 775 -24.43 7.40 -34.61
C ASP A 775 -25.88 6.93 -34.61
N THR A 776 -26.53 6.94 -33.45
CA THR A 776 -27.94 6.60 -33.30
C THR A 776 -28.75 7.87 -33.61
N MET A 777 -29.23 8.01 -34.86
CA MET A 777 -30.18 9.05 -35.17
C MET A 777 -31.52 8.76 -34.47
N ARG A 778 -31.99 9.72 -33.66
CA ARG A 778 -33.34 9.71 -33.12
C ARG A 778 -34.32 10.15 -34.23
N VAL A 779 -35.51 9.60 -34.20
CA VAL A 779 -36.59 10.04 -35.09
C VAL A 779 -36.90 11.50 -34.81
N GLN A 780 -37.17 12.31 -35.83
CA GLN A 780 -37.37 13.76 -35.72
C GLN A 780 -38.46 14.12 -34.70
N GLU A 781 -39.52 13.33 -34.60
CA GLU A 781 -40.60 13.50 -33.63
C GLU A 781 -40.10 13.39 -32.15
N ASP A 782 -39.14 12.47 -31.87
CA ASP A 782 -38.55 12.34 -30.55
C ASP A 782 -37.60 13.50 -30.23
N VAL A 783 -36.91 14.04 -31.25
CA VAL A 783 -36.02 15.20 -31.09
C VAL A 783 -36.87 16.44 -30.77
N ASP A 784 -37.99 16.64 -31.48
CA ASP A 784 -38.89 17.78 -31.29
C ASP A 784 -39.64 17.70 -29.95
N ALA A 785 -40.01 16.50 -29.49
CA ALA A 785 -40.59 16.27 -28.17
C ALA A 785 -39.59 16.58 -27.06
N ALA A 786 -38.36 16.10 -27.17
CA ALA A 786 -37.27 16.37 -26.21
C ALA A 786 -36.90 17.86 -26.21
N PHE A 787 -36.92 18.53 -27.35
CA PHE A 787 -36.69 19.97 -27.42
C PHE A 787 -37.80 20.75 -26.71
N LYS A 788 -39.08 20.41 -26.95
CA LYS A 788 -40.23 21.03 -26.31
C LYS A 788 -40.18 20.88 -24.78
N GLU A 789 -39.79 19.71 -24.29
CA GLU A 789 -39.59 19.47 -22.86
C GLU A 789 -38.41 20.26 -22.30
N THR A 790 -37.31 20.37 -23.06
CA THR A 790 -36.14 21.18 -22.66
C THR A 790 -36.49 22.67 -22.63
N VAL A 791 -37.24 23.19 -23.61
CA VAL A 791 -37.72 24.59 -23.60
C VAL A 791 -38.64 24.82 -22.40
N THR A 792 -39.57 23.91 -22.13
CA THR A 792 -40.46 24.00 -20.96
C THR A 792 -39.66 24.09 -19.64
N ARG A 793 -38.64 23.24 -19.48
CA ARG A 793 -37.76 23.29 -18.33
C ARG A 793 -36.93 24.58 -18.27
N ALA A 794 -36.44 25.07 -19.41
CA ALA A 794 -35.62 26.26 -19.48
C ALA A 794 -36.40 27.57 -19.14
N VAL A 795 -37.68 27.66 -19.51
CA VAL A 795 -38.51 28.83 -19.23
C VAL A 795 -39.33 28.70 -17.94
N THR A 796 -39.37 27.54 -17.31
CA THR A 796 -40.01 27.37 -16.03
C THR A 796 -39.16 28.06 -14.96
N LYS A 797 -39.72 29.07 -14.29
CA LYS A 797 -39.03 29.78 -13.23
C LYS A 797 -38.73 28.81 -12.09
N LEU A 798 -37.46 28.59 -11.81
CA LEU A 798 -37.04 27.87 -10.60
C LEU A 798 -37.45 28.71 -9.40
N GLU A 799 -38.46 28.29 -8.67
CA GLU A 799 -38.65 28.76 -7.29
C GLU A 799 -37.54 28.13 -6.45
N VAL A 800 -36.48 28.90 -6.27
CA VAL A 800 -35.42 28.55 -5.30
C VAL A 800 -36.00 28.80 -3.91
N GLU A 801 -36.59 27.79 -3.31
CA GLU A 801 -36.67 27.78 -1.84
C GLU A 801 -35.22 27.89 -1.32
N GLU A 802 -34.90 28.98 -0.67
CA GLU A 802 -33.65 29.08 0.12
C GLU A 802 -33.73 28.08 1.29
N VAL A 803 -33.48 26.83 0.99
CA VAL A 803 -33.22 25.84 2.02
C VAL A 803 -31.86 26.19 2.59
N PRO A 804 -31.75 26.49 3.90
CA PRO A 804 -30.44 26.76 4.50
C PRO A 804 -29.52 25.61 4.18
N GLU A 805 -28.39 25.90 3.52
CA GLU A 805 -27.40 24.90 3.13
C GLU A 805 -26.94 24.15 4.37
N LYS A 806 -27.37 22.91 4.50
CA LYS A 806 -26.85 22.02 5.54
C LYS A 806 -25.39 21.72 5.20
N PRO A 807 -24.46 21.81 6.17
CA PRO A 807 -23.06 21.52 5.93
C PRO A 807 -22.92 20.14 5.27
N THR A 808 -22.22 20.10 4.17
CA THR A 808 -21.98 18.85 3.43
C THR A 808 -21.13 17.88 4.29
N MET A 809 -21.13 16.60 3.95
CA MET A 809 -20.24 15.62 4.61
C MET A 809 -18.76 16.01 4.46
N ASP A 810 -18.39 16.65 3.37
CA ASP A 810 -17.02 17.14 3.15
C ASP A 810 -16.67 18.29 4.12
N ASP A 811 -17.60 19.21 4.35
CA ASP A 811 -17.44 20.30 5.33
C ASP A 811 -17.31 19.76 6.75
N GLN A 812 -18.08 18.74 7.11
CA GLN A 812 -17.97 18.08 8.41
C GLN A 812 -16.61 17.38 8.57
N ASN A 813 -16.13 16.72 7.54
CA ASN A 813 -14.82 16.06 7.53
C ASN A 813 -13.68 17.08 7.66
N LYS A 814 -13.73 18.19 6.94
CA LYS A 814 -12.76 19.29 7.03
C LYS A 814 -12.82 19.99 8.40
N THR A 815 -14.00 20.15 8.96
CA THR A 815 -14.19 20.71 10.31
C THR A 815 -13.59 19.80 11.38
N PHE A 816 -13.84 18.49 11.31
CA PHE A 816 -13.22 17.52 12.22
C PHE A 816 -11.70 17.56 12.15
N ARG A 817 -11.12 17.52 10.92
CA ARG A 817 -9.68 17.66 10.70
C ARG A 817 -9.14 18.93 11.36
N THR A 818 -9.78 20.07 11.13
CA THR A 818 -9.32 21.37 11.64
C THR A 818 -9.29 21.37 13.17
N ARG A 819 -10.35 20.84 13.80
CA ARG A 819 -10.42 20.73 15.27
C ARG A 819 -9.35 19.79 15.83
N LEU A 820 -9.13 18.64 15.20
CA LEU A 820 -8.09 17.69 15.62
C LEU A 820 -6.69 18.29 15.50
N VAL A 821 -6.36 18.89 14.36
CA VAL A 821 -5.06 19.54 14.13
C VAL A 821 -4.84 20.69 15.09
N ALA A 822 -5.85 21.52 15.31
CA ALA A 822 -5.76 22.63 16.28
C ALA A 822 -5.51 22.09 17.70
N CYS A 823 -6.25 21.08 18.15
CA CYS A 823 -6.04 20.46 19.45
C CYS A 823 -4.64 19.86 19.57
N TRP A 824 -4.17 19.16 18.53
CA TRP A 824 -2.82 18.58 18.49
C TRP A 824 -1.72 19.64 18.53
N MET A 825 -1.81 20.67 17.71
CA MET A 825 -0.85 21.81 17.71
C MET A 825 -0.83 22.53 19.05
N LEU A 826 -2.02 22.92 19.57
CA LEU A 826 -2.12 23.68 20.81
C LEU A 826 -1.62 22.88 22.01
N SER A 827 -1.93 21.58 22.10
CA SER A 827 -1.44 20.74 23.20
C SER A 827 0.08 20.54 23.15
N ASN A 828 0.68 20.37 21.96
CA ASN A 828 2.13 20.31 21.79
C ASN A 828 2.80 21.66 22.09
N ALA A 829 2.21 22.77 21.62
CA ALA A 829 2.70 24.12 21.94
C ALA A 829 2.61 24.42 23.45
N ALA A 830 1.51 24.04 24.09
CA ALA A 830 1.34 24.21 25.54
C ALA A 830 2.41 23.40 26.32
N LEU A 831 2.73 22.18 25.90
CA LEU A 831 3.80 21.41 26.52
C LEU A 831 5.17 22.09 26.33
N ALA A 832 5.48 22.53 25.09
CA ALA A 832 6.73 23.22 24.81
C ALA A 832 6.87 24.51 25.65
N ILE A 833 5.83 25.35 25.68
CA ILE A 833 5.82 26.59 26.46
C ILE A 833 5.92 26.30 27.97
N ALA A 834 5.22 25.29 28.48
CA ALA A 834 5.28 24.90 29.88
C ALA A 834 6.68 24.48 30.35
N ILE A 835 7.50 23.94 29.47
CA ILE A 835 8.87 23.51 29.77
C ILE A 835 9.89 24.61 29.49
N GLU A 836 9.73 25.44 28.45
CA GLU A 836 10.70 26.50 28.10
C GLU A 836 10.40 27.86 28.74
N ASN A 837 9.11 28.23 28.90
CA ASN A 837 8.71 29.54 29.33
C ASN A 837 7.69 29.50 30.47
N ILE A 838 8.16 29.26 31.69
CA ILE A 838 7.26 29.47 32.85
C ILE A 838 7.26 30.91 33.35
N ASN A 839 8.09 31.77 32.83
CA ASN A 839 8.37 33.09 33.32
C ASN A 839 7.88 34.22 32.41
N GLY A 840 6.57 34.41 32.36
CA GLY A 840 5.94 35.59 31.80
C GLY A 840 5.67 36.68 32.83
N LEU A 841 6.32 36.64 34.05
CA LEU A 841 6.19 37.66 35.07
C LEU A 841 7.53 38.42 35.28
N PRO A 842 7.51 39.73 35.57
CA PRO A 842 8.73 40.50 35.71
C PRO A 842 9.62 39.98 36.82
N ALA A 843 10.85 39.69 36.45
CA ALA A 843 11.86 39.03 37.28
C ALA A 843 12.50 40.00 38.27
N ASP A 844 12.12 39.89 39.54
CA ASP A 844 12.86 40.51 40.63
C ASP A 844 13.98 39.60 41.19
N ASN A 845 14.08 38.34 40.75
CA ASN A 845 15.09 37.36 41.22
C ASN A 845 15.56 36.41 40.11
N LEU A 846 16.34 36.88 39.14
CA LEU A 846 16.89 36.15 37.99
C LEU A 846 17.66 34.85 38.34
N GLN A 847 18.34 34.78 39.50
CA GLN A 847 19.14 33.61 39.86
C GLN A 847 18.28 32.45 40.40
N ALA A 848 17.26 32.73 41.21
CA ALA A 848 16.33 31.66 41.70
C ALA A 848 15.47 31.11 40.58
N GLU A 849 15.11 31.94 39.64
CA GLU A 849 14.30 31.63 38.47
C GLU A 849 15.02 30.73 37.47
N ASN A 850 16.29 31.02 37.18
CA ASN A 850 17.11 30.15 36.29
C ASN A 850 17.30 28.77 36.91
N GLN A 851 17.41 28.66 38.23
CA GLN A 851 17.58 27.38 38.91
C GLN A 851 16.29 26.53 38.90
N GLU A 852 15.15 27.18 39.03
CA GLU A 852 13.84 26.53 38.93
C GLU A 852 13.55 26.02 37.48
N LEU A 853 13.90 26.81 36.46
CA LEU A 853 13.77 26.44 35.07
C LEU A 853 14.67 25.24 34.73
N GLN A 854 15.94 25.26 35.15
CA GLN A 854 16.86 24.14 34.99
C GLN A 854 16.34 22.88 35.68
N ASN A 855 15.76 22.97 36.86
CA ASN A 855 15.16 21.84 37.57
C ASN A 855 13.96 21.25 36.80
N LYS A 856 13.09 22.09 36.26
CA LYS A 856 11.93 21.63 35.46
C LYS A 856 12.36 20.96 34.18
N GLN A 857 13.30 21.54 33.43
CA GLN A 857 13.88 20.92 32.25
C GLN A 857 14.53 19.57 32.56
N HIS A 858 15.28 19.50 33.66
CA HIS A 858 15.92 18.28 34.13
C HIS A 858 14.89 17.20 34.48
N ILE A 859 13.83 17.55 35.23
CA ILE A 859 12.76 16.61 35.58
C ILE A 859 12.05 16.12 34.32
N TYR A 860 11.66 17.02 33.41
CA TYR A 860 11.01 16.66 32.16
C TYR A 860 11.88 15.72 31.33
N PHE A 861 13.16 16.06 31.16
CA PHE A 861 14.09 15.27 30.37
C PHE A 861 14.33 13.90 30.98
N SER A 862 14.44 13.82 32.30
CA SER A 862 14.55 12.56 33.04
C SER A 862 13.31 11.69 32.85
N VAL A 863 12.11 12.27 32.96
CA VAL A 863 10.85 11.54 32.74
C VAL A 863 10.77 11.05 31.29
N LEU A 864 11.12 11.88 30.30
CA LEU A 864 11.13 11.50 28.89
C LEU A 864 12.09 10.34 28.62
N LEU A 865 13.34 10.44 29.12
CA LEU A 865 14.36 9.42 28.91
C LEU A 865 14.05 8.10 29.63
N TRP A 866 13.59 8.13 30.89
CA TRP A 866 13.19 6.92 31.60
C TRP A 866 11.95 6.26 31.00
N SER A 867 11.01 7.05 30.50
CA SER A 867 9.83 6.50 29.81
C SER A 867 10.20 5.85 28.48
N THR A 868 11.06 6.49 27.69
CA THR A 868 11.58 5.90 26.43
C THR A 868 12.41 4.66 26.70
N PHE A 869 13.24 4.65 27.75
CA PHE A 869 13.96 3.47 28.20
C PHE A 869 12.99 2.34 28.61
N GLY A 870 11.97 2.65 29.39
CA GLY A 870 10.94 1.68 29.81
C GLY A 870 10.22 1.04 28.60
N LEU A 871 9.81 1.85 27.64
CA LEU A 871 9.19 1.35 26.39
C LEU A 871 10.17 0.47 25.60
N ALA A 872 11.42 0.88 25.46
CA ALA A 872 12.45 0.12 24.77
C ALA A 872 12.77 -1.19 25.48
N LEU A 873 12.78 -1.20 26.83
CA LEU A 873 12.98 -2.38 27.65
C LEU A 873 11.84 -3.39 27.50
N VAL A 874 10.59 -2.93 27.48
CA VAL A 874 9.42 -3.78 27.22
C VAL A 874 9.53 -4.43 25.85
N ARG A 875 9.89 -3.66 24.80
CA ARG A 875 10.13 -4.17 23.45
C ARG A 875 11.22 -5.25 23.43
N PHE A 876 12.33 -5.00 24.09
CA PHE A 876 13.45 -5.92 24.17
C PHE A 876 13.11 -7.19 24.95
N THR A 877 12.41 -7.08 26.08
CA THR A 877 11.95 -8.23 26.87
C THR A 877 11.02 -9.14 26.07
N GLY A 878 10.07 -8.55 25.33
CA GLY A 878 9.21 -9.30 24.43
C GLY A 878 9.98 -9.98 23.30
N CYS A 879 10.97 -9.28 22.73
CA CYS A 879 11.90 -9.83 21.75
C CYS A 879 12.68 -11.04 22.28
N LEU A 880 13.21 -10.95 23.51
CA LEU A 880 13.91 -12.03 24.18
C LEU A 880 12.98 -13.22 24.43
N PHE A 881 11.78 -12.98 24.95
CA PHE A 881 10.80 -14.04 25.22
C PHE A 881 10.44 -14.80 23.93
N TYR A 882 10.20 -14.08 22.83
CA TYR A 882 9.95 -14.67 21.51
C TYR A 882 11.14 -15.50 21.04
N TRP A 883 12.37 -14.97 21.20
CA TRP A 883 13.59 -15.63 20.80
C TRP A 883 13.81 -16.93 21.58
N PHE A 884 13.64 -16.91 22.91
CA PHE A 884 13.73 -18.10 23.77
C PHE A 884 12.68 -19.14 23.42
N ARG A 885 11.41 -18.74 23.31
CA ARG A 885 10.31 -19.63 22.93
C ARG A 885 10.60 -20.32 21.60
N ARG A 886 11.05 -19.57 20.60
CA ARG A 886 11.37 -20.10 19.28
C ARG A 886 12.52 -21.12 19.31
N ASN A 887 13.61 -20.81 20.02
CA ASN A 887 14.81 -21.64 20.06
C ASN A 887 14.63 -22.86 20.97
N LEU A 888 14.00 -22.70 22.12
CA LEU A 888 13.73 -23.80 23.07
C LEU A 888 12.79 -24.85 22.43
N PHE A 889 11.68 -24.43 21.81
CA PHE A 889 10.78 -25.36 21.11
C PHE A 889 11.41 -26.01 19.88
N ARG A 890 12.41 -25.39 19.28
CA ARG A 890 13.17 -26.00 18.19
C ARG A 890 14.05 -27.15 18.67
N PHE A 891 14.58 -27.07 19.88
CA PHE A 891 15.31 -28.17 20.54
C PHE A 891 14.36 -29.33 20.88
N CYS A 892 13.18 -29.04 21.43
CA CYS A 892 12.21 -30.07 21.81
C CYS A 892 11.55 -30.77 20.60
N ARG A 893 11.55 -30.16 19.41
CA ARG A 893 11.01 -30.75 18.17
C ARG A 893 12.01 -31.55 17.35
N ARG A 894 13.30 -31.49 17.65
CA ARG A 894 14.34 -32.30 17.02
C ARG A 894 14.47 -33.70 17.62
N ASN A 895 13.89 -33.94 18.75
CA ASN A 895 13.67 -35.23 19.36
C ASN A 895 12.21 -35.67 19.17
#